data_5a312b379ea91f49a90c3dfb38730328
#
_entry.id   5a312b379ea91f49a90c3dfb38730328
#
_cell.length_a   1.000
_cell.length_b   1.000
_cell.length_c   1.000
_cell.angle_alpha   90.00
_cell.angle_beta   90.00
_cell.angle_gamma   90.00
#
_symmetry.space_group_name_H-M   'P 1'
#
loop_
_entity.id
_entity.type
_entity.pdbx_description
1 polymer ?
#
loop_
_entity_poly.entity_id
_entity_poly.type
_entity_poly.pdbx_seq_one_letter_code
_entity_poly.pdbx_strand_id
1 'polypeptide(L)'
;MVDPDRRPTAQEIEELIDLVRRDPASPAFIDLGEAYLALGRPRDALQVGSVGLAAAPDSLEGRVMLARAHAAMHQWKEAQGELLRVVKVDRGSRQGFALLGEVLLRRQDFERAVPVLQHAQNLDPTSPQILAMLKRARAGQALDPPPPLPTPVPPRGETDNGQPILRSRNQAAVAPTLVPGAASVPAAIARPRASAAQPMPMVPAAAPAMPTMAVEPAPDWRSEPATEAAPPPSFAGFAAPSSRGPRTAPVSVEGVRPRIVQAAKPQNAAAASLRQSAAVGESYLNDLLTGGLLDVAGVRVPDADFDLRPDRRWGRSTRRAFVFLFVVLVLGIGGGGTWYWWSEKQKAEAVARLQRESQVAIALGDHAGFETCIRKLGDALQQDKTSLLTYAYFAECAGLDTLLYGADPDGAENALKIAREIKPDQPGAREVLVGRAALELSQLGLKVGAPGSSQTAIAQVAKSTLAEQRKALEAYPDRDKDHWVMWLRGRAMLAAGERKAARAMLKAAADGDDGLVVAMIDTADLLVDDGQLDDALVVYDRAAGRVKAQPLPKDQQAKPHPLIVVGRAVARFEAAQVTDDTIGDLSVNLTGTLPSRLQAYRDLALAIAATVTQDNVKAKETLQKATGGKHPPNEPRFWARVAWAYFMRGDVAGTIGARSRIVWFGQSKAEDEPVVQLIDAGLLLASGLPDKALALAERLQGVRPQLLRAYADLDLGKPRDALKEADAVLKKSPDSMEAKILREQARMQSTEGKERGEATEALEKLARQAKNKIGRHALGVAHFANGNVKEAQTQLEQAVADLSDEAPNPFAYRSYTALAEILLAAGDLPGARKQGEAAYKVNPGYFPGSGVLARIVVRQGDAERALELLQPMFAELKDAVPPAMQMVYAEAIATKKGATASDRASAGDILKKLKDQVPQPELSRVAAVIDPKLPKELGIPEPTAPDAPKPNEPKRPRRR
;
A
#
# COMPACT_ATOMS: atom_id res chain seq x y z
N MET A 1 -32.18 28.10 0.02
CA MET A 1 -30.82 28.66 0.12
C MET A 1 -30.61 29.12 1.55
N VAL A 2 -29.79 28.41 2.28
CA VAL A 2 -29.41 28.80 3.65
C VAL A 2 -28.45 29.98 3.53
N ASP A 3 -28.68 31.03 4.30
CA ASP A 3 -27.80 32.20 4.37
C ASP A 3 -26.38 31.74 4.80
N PRO A 4 -25.33 31.92 4.00
CA PRO A 4 -24.01 31.41 4.29
C PRO A 4 -23.38 31.97 5.57
N ASP A 5 -23.88 33.07 6.10
CA ASP A 5 -23.39 33.68 7.35
C ASP A 5 -24.21 33.26 8.59
N ARG A 6 -25.28 32.50 8.41
CA ARG A 6 -26.16 32.05 9.50
C ARG A 6 -25.82 30.61 9.88
N ARG A 7 -25.44 30.37 11.13
CA ARG A 7 -25.28 29.02 11.65
C ARG A 7 -26.61 28.29 11.69
N PRO A 8 -26.69 27.09 11.11
CA PRO A 8 -27.89 26.27 11.13
C PRO A 8 -28.20 25.81 12.56
N THR A 9 -29.50 25.72 12.87
CA THR A 9 -29.97 25.18 14.14
C THR A 9 -29.97 23.65 14.14
N ALA A 10 -29.97 23.03 15.32
CA ALA A 10 -30.05 21.57 15.44
C ALA A 10 -31.31 21.02 14.78
N GLN A 11 -32.42 21.73 14.88
CA GLN A 11 -33.70 21.32 14.31
C GLN A 11 -33.67 21.38 12.77
N GLU A 12 -33.11 22.44 12.19
CA GLU A 12 -32.94 22.56 10.72
C GLU A 12 -32.09 21.42 10.15
N ILE A 13 -31.04 21.04 10.87
CA ILE A 13 -30.18 19.91 10.45
C ILE A 13 -30.93 18.58 10.55
N GLU A 14 -31.71 18.34 11.60
CA GLU A 14 -32.54 17.13 11.72
C GLU A 14 -33.57 17.05 10.60
N GLU A 15 -34.23 18.15 10.28
CA GLU A 15 -35.19 18.21 9.17
C GLU A 15 -34.54 17.90 7.82
N LEU A 16 -33.35 18.45 7.56
CA LEU A 16 -32.57 18.17 6.35
C LEU A 16 -32.08 16.69 6.31
N ILE A 17 -31.66 16.14 7.43
CA ILE A 17 -31.27 14.71 7.53
C ILE A 17 -32.47 13.82 7.20
N ASP A 18 -33.67 14.14 7.72
CA ASP A 18 -34.85 13.35 7.46
C ASP A 18 -35.31 13.47 5.99
N LEU A 19 -35.15 14.64 5.36
CA LEU A 19 -35.41 14.84 3.93
C LEU A 19 -34.45 13.99 3.07
N VAL A 20 -33.16 14.06 3.33
CA VAL A 20 -32.13 13.30 2.58
C VAL A 20 -32.28 11.79 2.79
N ARG A 21 -32.75 11.35 3.95
CA ARG A 21 -33.06 9.94 4.19
C ARG A 21 -34.24 9.43 3.38
N ARG A 22 -35.26 10.27 3.20
CA ARG A 22 -36.47 9.91 2.42
C ARG A 22 -36.16 9.89 0.93
N ASP A 23 -35.41 10.85 0.49
CA ASP A 23 -35.02 11.00 -0.91
C ASP A 23 -33.58 11.52 -1.02
N PRO A 24 -32.59 10.62 -1.21
CA PRO A 24 -31.19 11.00 -1.38
C PRO A 24 -30.90 11.84 -2.64
N ALA A 25 -31.80 11.82 -3.64
CA ALA A 25 -31.68 12.62 -4.86
C ALA A 25 -32.24 14.04 -4.69
N SER A 26 -32.95 14.30 -3.59
CA SER A 26 -33.49 15.63 -3.28
C SER A 26 -32.38 16.68 -3.13
N PRO A 27 -32.56 17.92 -3.63
CA PRO A 27 -31.62 19.03 -3.41
C PRO A 27 -31.25 19.28 -1.94
N ALA A 28 -32.03 18.79 -0.99
CA ALA A 28 -31.76 18.89 0.44
C ALA A 28 -30.39 18.34 0.86
N PHE A 29 -29.76 17.44 0.07
CA PHE A 29 -28.39 17.00 0.35
C PHE A 29 -27.35 18.11 0.18
N ILE A 30 -27.62 19.08 -0.70
CA ILE A 30 -26.74 20.25 -0.91
C ILE A 30 -26.83 21.17 0.31
N ASP A 31 -28.05 21.48 0.75
CA ASP A 31 -28.29 22.32 1.93
C ASP A 31 -27.74 21.69 3.21
N LEU A 32 -27.86 20.36 3.36
CA LEU A 32 -27.26 19.61 4.47
C LEU A 32 -25.73 19.63 4.42
N GLY A 33 -25.16 19.48 3.23
CA GLY A 33 -23.71 19.56 3.02
C GLY A 33 -23.15 20.94 3.38
N GLU A 34 -23.83 22.01 2.94
CA GLU A 34 -23.46 23.39 3.27
C GLU A 34 -23.63 23.68 4.78
N ALA A 35 -24.68 23.15 5.40
CA ALA A 35 -24.87 23.23 6.85
C ALA A 35 -23.70 22.58 7.61
N TYR A 36 -23.23 21.42 7.16
CA TYR A 36 -22.05 20.78 7.75
C TYR A 36 -20.77 21.55 7.52
N LEU A 37 -20.59 22.18 6.35
CA LEU A 37 -19.45 23.07 6.10
C LEU A 37 -19.45 24.28 7.02
N ALA A 38 -20.60 24.90 7.24
CA ALA A 38 -20.78 26.04 8.15
C ALA A 38 -20.47 25.69 9.63
N LEU A 39 -20.66 24.40 10.00
CA LEU A 39 -20.32 23.87 11.33
C LEU A 39 -18.86 23.41 11.46
N GLY A 40 -18.03 23.56 10.44
CA GLY A 40 -16.66 23.05 10.44
C GLY A 40 -16.56 21.51 10.39
N ARG A 41 -17.54 20.85 9.75
CA ARG A 41 -17.63 19.39 9.60
C ARG A 41 -17.51 18.94 8.13
N PRO A 42 -16.41 19.22 7.45
CA PRO A 42 -16.29 18.96 6.02
C PRO A 42 -16.33 17.47 5.67
N ARG A 43 -16.00 16.57 6.60
CA ARG A 43 -16.10 15.11 6.40
C ARG A 43 -17.54 14.66 6.25
N ASP A 44 -18.43 15.22 7.07
CA ASP A 44 -19.84 14.88 7.01
C ASP A 44 -20.50 15.48 5.75
N ALA A 45 -20.09 16.69 5.36
CA ALA A 45 -20.46 17.30 4.07
C ALA A 45 -20.04 16.44 2.88
N LEU A 46 -18.80 15.90 2.90
CA LEU A 46 -18.30 14.97 1.88
C LEU A 46 -19.14 13.70 1.79
N GLN A 47 -19.50 13.12 2.93
CA GLN A 47 -20.29 11.90 2.98
C GLN A 47 -21.70 12.14 2.40
N VAL A 48 -22.35 13.21 2.80
CA VAL A 48 -23.69 13.57 2.30
C VAL A 48 -23.63 13.89 0.83
N GLY A 49 -22.64 14.69 0.38
CA GLY A 49 -22.46 15.05 -1.02
C GLY A 49 -22.20 13.85 -1.92
N SER A 50 -21.39 12.88 -1.47
CA SER A 50 -21.12 11.67 -2.24
C SER A 50 -22.35 10.77 -2.38
N VAL A 51 -23.18 10.64 -1.33
CA VAL A 51 -24.44 9.89 -1.37
C VAL A 51 -25.46 10.60 -2.25
N GLY A 52 -25.61 11.93 -2.11
CA GLY A 52 -26.51 12.73 -2.93
C GLY A 52 -26.15 12.69 -4.41
N LEU A 53 -24.88 12.84 -4.76
CA LEU A 53 -24.40 12.75 -6.15
C LEU A 53 -24.45 11.33 -6.74
N ALA A 54 -24.39 10.28 -5.92
CA ALA A 54 -24.65 8.92 -6.38
C ALA A 54 -26.13 8.73 -6.79
N ALA A 55 -27.05 9.42 -6.13
CA ALA A 55 -28.49 9.41 -6.44
C ALA A 55 -28.85 10.45 -7.52
N ALA A 56 -28.17 11.60 -7.58
CA ALA A 56 -28.38 12.69 -8.55
C ALA A 56 -27.05 13.07 -9.22
N PRO A 57 -26.51 12.25 -10.14
CA PRO A 57 -25.16 12.43 -10.72
C PRO A 57 -25.00 13.71 -11.56
N ASP A 58 -26.10 14.28 -12.06
CA ASP A 58 -26.10 15.49 -12.89
C ASP A 58 -26.20 16.79 -12.10
N SER A 59 -26.27 16.72 -10.76
CA SER A 59 -26.34 17.92 -9.92
C SER A 59 -25.02 18.69 -9.93
N LEU A 60 -24.99 19.81 -10.65
CA LEU A 60 -23.82 20.69 -10.71
C LEU A 60 -23.57 21.43 -9.38
N GLU A 61 -24.63 21.84 -8.70
CA GLU A 61 -24.57 22.50 -7.39
C GLU A 61 -24.04 21.51 -6.32
N GLY A 62 -24.49 20.25 -6.37
CA GLY A 62 -23.96 19.19 -5.51
C GLY A 62 -22.46 18.96 -5.72
N ARG A 63 -21.97 19.04 -6.98
CA ARG A 63 -20.53 18.97 -7.27
C ARG A 63 -19.76 20.17 -6.75
N VAL A 64 -20.31 21.39 -6.82
CA VAL A 64 -19.69 22.60 -6.24
C VAL A 64 -19.60 22.46 -4.73
N MET A 65 -20.67 22.01 -4.05
CA MET A 65 -20.66 21.76 -2.61
C MET A 65 -19.62 20.69 -2.24
N LEU A 66 -19.56 19.59 -3.00
CA LEU A 66 -18.56 18.54 -2.78
C LEU A 66 -17.12 19.06 -2.96
N ALA A 67 -16.89 19.91 -3.98
CA ALA A 67 -15.60 20.55 -4.20
C ALA A 67 -15.22 21.49 -3.05
N ARG A 68 -16.18 22.22 -2.46
CA ARG A 68 -15.96 23.04 -1.27
C ARG A 68 -15.60 22.18 -0.06
N ALA A 69 -16.23 21.04 0.10
CA ALA A 69 -15.91 20.08 1.16
C ALA A 69 -14.48 19.53 1.01
N HIS A 70 -14.07 19.16 -0.21
CA HIS A 70 -12.69 18.76 -0.52
C HIS A 70 -11.69 19.90 -0.25
N ALA A 71 -12.01 21.13 -0.69
CA ALA A 71 -11.16 22.29 -0.47
C ALA A 71 -10.99 22.60 1.03
N ALA A 72 -12.06 22.49 1.83
CA ALA A 72 -12.01 22.65 3.28
C ALA A 72 -11.14 21.59 3.98
N MET A 73 -10.95 20.42 3.36
CA MET A 73 -10.05 19.34 3.82
C MET A 73 -8.66 19.41 3.20
N HIS A 74 -8.32 20.49 2.48
CA HIS A 74 -7.06 20.66 1.76
C HIS A 74 -6.79 19.62 0.66
N GLN A 75 -7.83 18.93 0.21
CA GLN A 75 -7.80 17.97 -0.90
C GLN A 75 -7.96 18.70 -2.24
N TRP A 76 -6.92 19.46 -2.61
CA TRP A 76 -6.97 20.37 -3.74
C TRP A 76 -7.12 19.67 -5.10
N LYS A 77 -6.59 18.45 -5.23
CA LYS A 77 -6.67 17.65 -6.47
C LYS A 77 -8.09 17.18 -6.71
N GLU A 78 -8.74 16.68 -5.69
CA GLU A 78 -10.12 16.20 -5.69
C GLU A 78 -11.09 17.35 -5.95
N ALA A 79 -10.90 18.47 -5.24
CA ALA A 79 -11.67 19.70 -5.46
C ALA A 79 -11.58 20.18 -6.91
N GLN A 80 -10.38 20.21 -7.50
CA GLN A 80 -10.16 20.55 -8.90
C GLN A 80 -10.91 19.58 -9.84
N GLY A 81 -10.88 18.28 -9.57
CA GLY A 81 -11.56 17.27 -10.39
C GLY A 81 -13.07 17.52 -10.48
N GLU A 82 -13.73 17.78 -9.34
CA GLU A 82 -15.16 18.08 -9.32
C GLU A 82 -15.48 19.42 -10.02
N LEU A 83 -14.67 20.45 -9.80
CA LEU A 83 -14.87 21.75 -10.42
C LEU A 83 -14.67 21.74 -11.94
N LEU A 84 -13.71 20.94 -12.45
CA LEU A 84 -13.54 20.75 -13.89
C LEU A 84 -14.78 20.10 -14.52
N ARG A 85 -15.45 19.19 -13.83
CA ARG A 85 -16.72 18.63 -14.30
C ARG A 85 -17.82 19.67 -14.35
N VAL A 86 -17.91 20.56 -13.33
CA VAL A 86 -18.89 21.66 -13.30
C VAL A 86 -18.67 22.62 -14.46
N VAL A 87 -17.47 23.18 -14.61
CA VAL A 87 -17.18 24.22 -15.61
C VAL A 87 -17.20 23.68 -17.05
N LYS A 88 -17.04 22.35 -17.21
CA LYS A 88 -17.19 21.68 -18.51
C LYS A 88 -18.64 21.65 -18.99
N VAL A 89 -19.59 21.45 -18.08
CA VAL A 89 -21.02 21.37 -18.37
C VAL A 89 -21.62 22.75 -18.38
N ASP A 90 -21.35 23.57 -17.36
CA ASP A 90 -21.87 24.95 -17.26
C ASP A 90 -20.73 25.97 -17.34
N ARG A 91 -20.55 26.53 -18.54
CA ARG A 91 -19.58 27.62 -18.80
C ARG A 91 -19.99 28.96 -18.20
N GLY A 92 -21.21 29.09 -17.70
CA GLY A 92 -21.72 30.26 -16.97
C GLY A 92 -21.58 30.17 -15.46
N SER A 93 -21.08 29.08 -14.91
CA SER A 93 -20.97 28.84 -13.47
C SER A 93 -19.93 29.76 -12.81
N ARG A 94 -20.40 30.91 -12.29
CA ARG A 94 -19.53 31.88 -11.57
C ARG A 94 -18.80 31.26 -10.41
N GLN A 95 -19.52 30.53 -9.57
CA GLN A 95 -18.96 29.85 -8.40
C GLN A 95 -17.94 28.76 -8.79
N GLY A 96 -18.26 27.97 -9.84
CA GLY A 96 -17.37 26.93 -10.34
C GLY A 96 -16.03 27.49 -10.80
N PHE A 97 -16.03 28.56 -11.62
CA PHE A 97 -14.79 29.19 -12.10
C PHE A 97 -14.04 29.93 -11.00
N ALA A 98 -14.71 30.64 -10.10
CA ALA A 98 -14.06 31.33 -8.99
C ALA A 98 -13.34 30.34 -8.05
N LEU A 99 -14.02 29.26 -7.65
CA LEU A 99 -13.46 28.24 -6.76
C LEU A 99 -12.37 27.43 -7.47
N LEU A 100 -12.51 27.13 -8.77
CA LEU A 100 -11.44 26.48 -9.55
C LEU A 100 -10.19 27.36 -9.61
N GLY A 101 -10.34 28.67 -9.79
CA GLY A 101 -9.24 29.63 -9.76
C GLY A 101 -8.55 29.67 -8.40
N GLU A 102 -9.32 29.64 -7.30
CA GLU A 102 -8.77 29.55 -5.94
C GLU A 102 -7.97 28.24 -5.73
N VAL A 103 -8.53 27.10 -6.11
CA VAL A 103 -7.87 25.79 -5.98
C VAL A 103 -6.57 25.74 -6.78
N LEU A 104 -6.53 26.28 -8.00
CA LEU A 104 -5.32 26.37 -8.81
C LEU A 104 -4.26 27.28 -8.17
N LEU A 105 -4.65 28.42 -7.61
CA LEU A 105 -3.75 29.31 -6.85
C LEU A 105 -3.14 28.62 -5.63
N ARG A 106 -3.95 27.87 -4.88
CA ARG A 106 -3.47 27.13 -3.72
C ARG A 106 -2.50 26.02 -4.10
N ARG A 107 -2.65 25.49 -5.30
CA ARG A 107 -1.70 24.51 -5.87
C ARG A 107 -0.49 25.14 -6.54
N GLN A 108 -0.39 26.47 -6.52
CA GLN A 108 0.66 27.25 -7.17
C GLN A 108 0.72 27.05 -8.70
N ASP A 109 -0.39 26.67 -9.30
CA ASP A 109 -0.52 26.49 -10.75
C ASP A 109 -1.00 27.83 -11.36
N PHE A 110 -0.09 28.81 -11.37
CA PHE A 110 -0.42 30.19 -11.77
C PHE A 110 -0.76 30.29 -13.26
N GLU A 111 -0.12 29.50 -14.09
CA GLU A 111 -0.35 29.49 -15.54
C GLU A 111 -1.81 29.15 -15.86
N ARG A 112 -2.37 28.17 -15.17
CA ARG A 112 -3.76 27.74 -15.34
C ARG A 112 -4.74 28.60 -14.54
N ALA A 113 -4.33 29.18 -13.43
CA ALA A 113 -5.18 30.03 -12.59
C ALA A 113 -5.54 31.34 -13.31
N VAL A 114 -4.61 31.96 -14.05
CA VAL A 114 -4.84 33.24 -14.72
C VAL A 114 -6.01 33.18 -15.71
N PRO A 115 -6.07 32.29 -16.71
CA PRO A 115 -7.18 32.27 -17.66
C PRO A 115 -8.52 31.89 -17.00
N VAL A 116 -8.51 30.98 -16.02
CA VAL A 116 -9.71 30.59 -15.26
C VAL A 116 -10.28 31.77 -14.47
N LEU A 117 -9.43 32.51 -13.75
CA LEU A 117 -9.85 33.68 -12.99
C LEU A 117 -10.22 34.85 -13.88
N GLN A 118 -9.61 34.99 -15.07
CA GLN A 118 -10.02 36.01 -16.07
C GLN A 118 -11.43 35.69 -16.57
N HIS A 119 -11.76 34.42 -16.84
CA HIS A 119 -13.10 34.01 -17.21
C HIS A 119 -14.09 34.22 -16.06
N ALA A 120 -13.73 33.89 -14.82
CA ALA A 120 -14.54 34.16 -13.64
C ALA A 120 -14.82 35.66 -13.48
N GLN A 121 -13.82 36.53 -13.74
CA GLN A 121 -13.98 37.99 -13.73
C GLN A 121 -14.94 38.48 -14.81
N ASN A 122 -14.92 37.88 -16.00
CA ASN A 122 -15.86 38.21 -17.08
C ASN A 122 -17.30 37.85 -16.72
N LEU A 123 -17.49 36.76 -15.95
CA LEU A 123 -18.80 36.34 -15.46
C LEU A 123 -19.28 37.18 -14.26
N ASP A 124 -18.36 37.70 -13.43
CA ASP A 124 -18.65 38.57 -12.29
C ASP A 124 -17.59 39.67 -12.18
N PRO A 125 -17.77 40.79 -12.95
CA PRO A 125 -16.82 41.89 -12.97
C PRO A 125 -16.70 42.65 -11.65
N THR A 126 -17.70 42.54 -10.77
CA THR A 126 -17.82 43.33 -9.54
C THR A 126 -17.21 42.63 -8.31
N SER A 127 -16.86 41.34 -8.42
CA SER A 127 -16.33 40.56 -7.29
C SER A 127 -14.91 41.01 -6.87
N PRO A 128 -14.73 41.58 -5.69
CA PRO A 128 -13.42 42.00 -5.22
C PRO A 128 -12.48 40.79 -4.94
N GLN A 129 -13.07 39.64 -4.60
CA GLN A 129 -12.32 38.39 -4.33
C GLN A 129 -11.67 37.86 -5.60
N ILE A 130 -12.43 37.79 -6.71
CA ILE A 130 -11.91 37.29 -7.99
C ILE A 130 -10.81 38.23 -8.49
N LEU A 131 -11.00 39.57 -8.38
CA LEU A 131 -10.00 40.55 -8.74
C LEU A 131 -8.70 40.40 -7.92
N ALA A 132 -8.81 40.17 -6.62
CA ALA A 132 -7.66 39.95 -5.75
C ALA A 132 -6.90 38.67 -6.11
N MET A 133 -7.63 37.58 -6.35
CA MET A 133 -7.06 36.29 -6.77
C MET A 133 -6.37 36.41 -8.15
N LEU A 134 -7.00 37.09 -9.11
CA LEU A 134 -6.40 37.30 -10.43
C LEU A 134 -5.13 38.13 -10.36
N LYS A 135 -5.10 39.19 -9.52
CA LYS A 135 -3.90 39.97 -9.28
C LYS A 135 -2.76 39.13 -8.69
N ARG A 136 -3.04 38.28 -7.71
CA ARG A 136 -2.06 37.35 -7.12
C ARG A 136 -1.58 36.32 -8.15
N ALA A 137 -2.49 35.76 -8.94
CA ALA A 137 -2.16 34.81 -9.99
C ALA A 137 -1.17 35.40 -11.02
N ARG A 138 -1.43 36.63 -11.48
CA ARG A 138 -0.56 37.33 -12.42
C ARG A 138 0.80 37.72 -11.83
N ALA A 139 0.85 37.91 -10.51
CA ALA A 139 2.10 38.18 -9.80
C ALA A 139 2.88 36.93 -9.43
N GLY A 140 2.38 35.70 -9.72
CA GLY A 140 2.98 34.44 -9.29
C GLY A 140 2.97 34.27 -7.77
N GLN A 141 2.03 34.93 -7.07
CA GLN A 141 1.93 34.90 -5.61
C GLN A 141 0.86 33.89 -5.19
N ALA A 142 1.25 32.92 -4.35
CA ALA A 142 0.30 32.00 -3.74
C ALA A 142 -0.67 32.72 -2.78
N LEU A 143 -1.81 32.10 -2.54
CA LEU A 143 -2.68 32.50 -1.44
C LEU A 143 -2.02 32.15 -0.11
N ASP A 144 -2.33 32.94 0.92
CA ASP A 144 -1.90 32.63 2.28
C ASP A 144 -2.30 31.20 2.65
N PRO A 145 -1.51 30.50 3.49
CA PRO A 145 -1.85 29.14 3.88
C PRO A 145 -3.29 29.10 4.41
N PRO A 146 -4.08 28.08 4.05
CA PRO A 146 -5.44 27.98 4.52
C PRO A 146 -5.45 27.93 6.04
N PRO A 147 -6.45 28.52 6.70
CA PRO A 147 -6.59 28.42 8.14
C PRO A 147 -6.67 26.93 8.54
N PRO A 148 -6.19 26.57 9.73
CA PRO A 148 -6.36 25.22 10.23
C PRO A 148 -7.84 24.84 10.18
N LEU A 149 -8.12 23.55 9.95
CA LEU A 149 -9.50 23.05 9.93
C LEU A 149 -10.24 23.55 11.18
N PRO A 150 -11.39 24.22 11.03
CA PRO A 150 -12.14 24.72 12.17
C PRO A 150 -12.47 23.56 13.10
N THR A 151 -12.29 23.75 14.39
CA THR A 151 -12.78 22.81 15.40
C THR A 151 -14.28 22.63 15.20
N PRO A 152 -14.81 21.38 15.20
CA PRO A 152 -16.24 21.15 15.03
C PRO A 152 -17.04 21.97 16.05
N VAL A 153 -17.93 22.80 15.57
CA VAL A 153 -18.77 23.65 16.40
C VAL A 153 -20.17 23.05 16.43
N PRO A 154 -20.80 22.91 17.60
CA PRO A 154 -22.14 22.40 17.72
C PRO A 154 -23.19 23.33 17.09
N PRO A 155 -24.30 22.79 16.58
CA PRO A 155 -25.40 23.59 16.06
C PRO A 155 -26.04 24.45 17.17
N ARG A 156 -26.66 25.55 16.78
CA ARG A 156 -27.31 26.48 17.69
C ARG A 156 -28.52 25.81 18.36
N GLY A 157 -28.53 25.67 19.66
CA GLY A 157 -29.64 25.06 20.43
C GLY A 157 -29.25 23.76 21.14
N GLU A 158 -28.04 23.64 21.64
CA GLU A 158 -27.64 22.54 22.53
C GLU A 158 -28.44 22.55 23.83
N THR A 159 -28.77 21.35 24.28
CA THR A 159 -29.27 21.13 25.63
C THR A 159 -28.09 21.12 26.61
N ASP A 160 -28.29 21.61 27.85
CA ASP A 160 -27.31 21.79 28.93
C ASP A 160 -26.37 20.62 29.25
N ASN A 161 -26.47 19.49 28.55
CA ASN A 161 -25.64 18.28 28.78
C ASN A 161 -24.44 18.11 27.86
N GLY A 162 -24.08 19.10 27.04
CA GLY A 162 -22.81 19.14 26.28
C GLY A 162 -22.58 18.02 25.25
N GLN A 163 -23.59 17.23 24.91
CA GLN A 163 -23.48 16.20 23.86
C GLN A 163 -24.28 16.61 22.62
N PRO A 164 -23.65 16.67 21.44
CA PRO A 164 -24.37 17.01 20.22
C PRO A 164 -25.43 15.94 19.92
N ILE A 165 -26.64 16.37 19.72
CA ILE A 165 -27.85 15.55 19.43
C ILE A 165 -27.62 14.60 18.24
N LEU A 166 -26.67 14.91 17.36
CA LEU A 166 -26.34 14.13 16.17
C LEU A 166 -25.57 12.82 16.42
N ARG A 167 -24.91 12.66 17.60
CA ARG A 167 -24.14 11.43 17.88
C ARG A 167 -25.00 10.22 18.21
N SER A 168 -26.17 10.41 18.77
CA SER A 168 -27.01 9.29 19.23
C SER A 168 -27.82 8.62 18.10
N ARG A 169 -28.06 9.31 16.98
CA ARG A 169 -28.85 8.74 15.87
C ARG A 169 -28.03 8.01 14.80
N ASN A 170 -26.74 8.32 14.63
CA ASN A 170 -25.90 7.63 13.66
C ASN A 170 -25.47 6.22 14.10
N GLN A 171 -25.66 5.84 15.37
CA GLN A 171 -25.41 4.47 15.84
C GLN A 171 -26.62 3.53 15.69
N ALA A 172 -27.79 4.05 15.34
CA ALA A 172 -29.01 3.24 15.20
C ALA A 172 -29.28 2.71 13.79
N ALA A 173 -28.42 3.01 12.82
CA ALA A 173 -28.65 2.65 11.40
C ALA A 173 -27.95 1.36 10.94
N VAL A 174 -27.40 0.56 11.85
CA VAL A 174 -26.90 -0.79 11.52
C VAL A 174 -27.66 -1.79 12.37
N ALA A 175 -28.87 -2.13 11.94
CA ALA A 175 -29.55 -3.31 12.42
C ALA A 175 -29.29 -4.46 11.45
N PRO A 176 -28.85 -5.62 11.92
CA PRO A 176 -28.67 -6.78 11.08
C PRO A 176 -30.01 -7.41 10.70
N THR A 177 -30.11 -7.79 9.46
CA THR A 177 -31.18 -8.54 8.85
C THR A 177 -31.38 -9.86 9.57
N LEU A 178 -32.62 -10.10 10.03
CA LEU A 178 -33.13 -11.32 10.64
C LEU A 178 -33.07 -12.49 9.66
N VAL A 179 -32.57 -13.62 10.16
CA VAL A 179 -32.89 -14.95 9.64
C VAL A 179 -33.86 -15.61 10.63
N PRO A 180 -34.98 -16.18 10.19
CA PRO A 180 -35.98 -16.76 11.08
C PRO A 180 -35.71 -18.22 11.40
N GLY A 181 -35.95 -18.62 12.62
CA GLY A 181 -36.14 -20.03 12.95
C GLY A 181 -35.87 -20.45 14.38
N ALA A 182 -36.98 -20.71 15.07
CA ALA A 182 -37.22 -21.64 16.17
C ALA A 182 -37.41 -21.07 17.60
N ALA A 183 -38.61 -20.84 17.90
CA ALA A 183 -39.49 -21.39 18.98
C ALA A 183 -39.03 -21.41 20.47
N SER A 184 -39.80 -20.64 21.28
CA SER A 184 -40.48 -20.97 22.59
C SER A 184 -39.59 -21.20 23.84
N VAL A 185 -39.92 -20.71 25.01
CA VAL A 185 -41.01 -20.22 25.83
C VAL A 185 -40.46 -19.72 27.19
N PRO A 186 -41.25 -19.09 28.08
CA PRO A 186 -40.84 -17.95 28.90
C PRO A 186 -40.66 -18.26 30.39
N ALA A 187 -40.07 -17.32 31.12
CA ALA A 187 -40.44 -17.14 32.53
C ALA A 187 -40.06 -15.74 33.08
N ALA A 188 -41.01 -15.16 33.68
CA ALA A 188 -41.03 -13.93 34.42
C ALA A 188 -40.17 -13.93 35.69
N ILE A 189 -39.80 -12.73 36.18
CA ILE A 189 -40.11 -12.24 37.53
C ILE A 189 -39.26 -10.98 37.87
N ALA A 190 -40.00 -9.92 38.15
CA ALA A 190 -39.89 -8.89 39.20
C ALA A 190 -38.63 -7.95 39.24
N ARG A 191 -38.98 -6.67 39.10
CA ARG A 191 -38.32 -5.50 39.69
C ARG A 191 -38.48 -5.47 41.22
N PRO A 192 -37.57 -4.78 41.94
CA PRO A 192 -38.05 -3.58 42.61
C PRO A 192 -37.16 -2.32 42.47
N ARG A 193 -37.82 -1.23 42.85
CA ARG A 193 -37.50 0.19 42.77
C ARG A 193 -36.37 0.66 43.74
N ALA A 194 -35.60 1.61 43.23
CA ALA A 194 -35.30 2.95 43.75
C ALA A 194 -34.81 3.17 45.19
N SER A 195 -33.67 3.83 45.28
CA SER A 195 -33.59 5.06 46.11
C SER A 195 -32.40 5.93 45.70
N ALA A 196 -32.62 7.24 45.72
CA ALA A 196 -31.77 8.29 45.26
C ALA A 196 -30.62 8.63 46.26
N ALA A 197 -29.45 8.99 45.77
CA ALA A 197 -28.50 9.86 46.45
C ALA A 197 -27.71 10.67 45.44
N GLN A 198 -27.58 11.95 45.67
CA GLN A 198 -27.01 12.98 44.81
C GLN A 198 -25.48 12.86 44.63
N PRO A 199 -24.92 13.37 43.54
CA PRO A 199 -23.52 13.26 43.21
C PRO A 199 -22.69 14.46 43.65
N MET A 200 -21.45 14.22 44.12
CA MET A 200 -20.37 15.21 44.19
C MET A 200 -19.57 15.17 42.88
N PRO A 201 -18.97 16.29 42.47
CA PRO A 201 -18.39 16.45 41.11
C PRO A 201 -17.06 15.72 41.03
N MET A 202 -16.97 14.76 40.10
CA MET A 202 -15.71 14.18 39.65
C MET A 202 -15.25 14.89 38.38
N VAL A 203 -13.99 15.33 38.41
CA VAL A 203 -13.20 15.71 37.25
C VAL A 203 -13.14 14.50 36.30
N PRO A 204 -13.41 14.61 35.00
CA PRO A 204 -13.28 13.47 34.10
C PRO A 204 -11.81 13.17 33.89
N ALA A 205 -11.34 12.10 34.51
CA ALA A 205 -10.16 11.40 34.04
C ALA A 205 -10.49 10.83 32.68
N ALA A 206 -9.70 11.22 31.67
CA ALA A 206 -9.75 10.61 30.34
C ALA A 206 -9.56 9.10 30.50
N ALA A 207 -10.55 8.33 30.10
CA ALA A 207 -10.39 6.90 29.96
C ALA A 207 -9.21 6.64 29.00
N PRO A 208 -8.24 5.80 29.36
CA PRO A 208 -7.24 5.37 28.41
C PRO A 208 -7.98 4.58 27.33
N ALA A 209 -7.91 5.09 26.12
CA ALA A 209 -8.29 4.34 24.94
C ALA A 209 -7.48 3.05 24.98
N MET A 210 -8.16 1.91 24.83
CA MET A 210 -7.50 0.65 24.53
C MET A 210 -6.49 0.91 23.38
N PRO A 211 -5.30 0.40 23.42
CA PRO A 211 -4.50 0.35 22.23
C PRO A 211 -5.12 -0.70 21.29
N THR A 212 -6.12 -0.32 20.49
CA THR A 212 -6.12 -0.78 19.12
C THR A 212 -4.69 -0.53 18.69
N MET A 213 -4.00 -1.58 18.26
CA MET A 213 -2.70 -1.45 17.64
C MET A 213 -2.87 -0.39 16.56
N ALA A 214 -2.60 0.85 16.91
CA ALA A 214 -2.61 1.95 15.98
C ALA A 214 -1.46 1.65 15.04
N VAL A 215 -1.82 1.25 13.82
CA VAL A 215 -0.94 1.42 12.69
C VAL A 215 -0.69 2.92 12.64
N GLU A 216 0.43 3.37 13.17
CA GLU A 216 0.91 4.70 12.84
C GLU A 216 0.98 4.76 11.32
N PRO A 217 0.34 5.72 10.67
CA PRO A 217 0.56 5.94 9.26
C PRO A 217 2.07 6.15 9.11
N ALA A 218 2.67 5.46 8.14
CA ALA A 218 4.06 5.66 7.77
C ALA A 218 4.33 7.18 7.76
N PRO A 219 5.43 7.66 8.36
CA PRO A 219 5.67 9.08 8.53
C PRO A 219 5.56 9.77 7.18
N ASP A 220 4.77 10.82 7.13
CA ASP A 220 4.59 11.64 5.94
C ASP A 220 5.91 12.40 5.69
N TRP A 221 6.75 11.86 4.82
CA TRP A 221 8.06 12.38 4.42
C TRP A 221 8.01 13.73 3.67
N ARG A 222 6.81 14.35 3.58
CA ARG A 222 6.59 15.61 2.86
C ARG A 222 6.87 16.88 3.64
N SER A 223 7.30 16.80 4.90
CA SER A 223 7.47 17.97 5.75
C SER A 223 8.78 18.01 6.52
N GLU A 224 9.94 17.87 5.85
CA GLU A 224 11.18 18.38 6.43
C GLU A 224 11.73 19.51 5.54
N PRO A 225 12.01 20.70 6.11
CA PRO A 225 12.69 21.76 5.39
C PRO A 225 14.16 21.35 5.17
N ALA A 226 14.64 21.55 3.95
CA ALA A 226 16.04 21.36 3.58
C ALA A 226 16.94 22.20 4.50
N THR A 227 17.68 21.51 5.37
CA THR A 227 18.81 22.11 6.08
C THR A 227 20.03 22.06 5.16
N GLU A 228 20.59 23.21 4.87
CA GLU A 228 21.86 23.39 4.13
C GLU A 228 22.94 22.51 4.71
N ALA A 229 23.49 21.63 3.88
CA ALA A 229 24.64 20.80 4.20
C ALA A 229 25.91 21.65 4.10
N ALA A 230 26.64 21.74 5.22
CA ALA A 230 28.00 22.24 5.24
C ALA A 230 28.96 21.30 4.49
N PRO A 231 30.02 21.82 3.83
CA PRO A 231 30.94 21.00 3.06
C PRO A 231 31.84 20.13 3.95
N PRO A 232 32.21 18.91 3.50
CA PRO A 232 33.06 18.03 4.30
C PRO A 232 34.50 18.52 4.33
N PRO A 233 35.25 18.28 5.43
CA PRO A 233 36.67 18.63 5.54
C PRO A 233 37.53 17.69 4.71
N SER A 234 38.47 18.27 4.02
CA SER A 234 39.52 17.59 3.24
C SER A 234 40.49 16.86 4.16
N PHE A 235 40.71 15.56 3.93
CA PHE A 235 41.89 14.87 4.47
C PHE A 235 42.89 14.58 3.36
N ALA A 236 44.06 15.13 3.57
CA ALA A 236 45.25 14.87 2.75
C ALA A 236 46.02 13.63 3.26
N GLY A 237 46.48 12.84 2.31
CA GLY A 237 47.74 12.10 2.45
C GLY A 237 47.65 10.64 2.89
N PHE A 238 47.85 9.74 1.95
CA PHE A 238 48.89 8.71 2.07
C PHE A 238 49.21 8.15 0.67
N ALA A 239 50.51 7.92 0.48
CA ALA A 239 51.20 7.68 -0.77
C ALA A 239 51.03 6.26 -1.35
N ALA A 240 51.21 6.19 -2.67
CA ALA A 240 51.30 4.98 -3.49
C ALA A 240 52.60 4.14 -3.28
N PRO A 241 52.63 2.93 -3.85
CA PRO A 241 53.76 2.68 -4.71
C PRO A 241 53.40 2.18 -6.13
N SER A 242 54.31 2.50 -6.99
CA SER A 242 54.46 2.43 -8.44
C SER A 242 54.53 1.01 -9.02
N SER A 243 54.04 0.83 -10.24
CA SER A 243 54.72 -0.01 -11.25
C SER A 243 54.41 0.47 -12.70
N ARG A 244 55.48 0.39 -13.46
CA ARG A 244 55.77 0.95 -14.78
C ARG A 244 54.94 0.43 -15.95
N GLY A 245 54.62 1.25 -16.84
CA GLY A 245 54.62 1.62 -18.22
C GLY A 245 54.28 0.57 -19.31
N PRO A 246 54.15 0.90 -20.60
CA PRO A 246 54.86 1.96 -21.32
C PRO A 246 54.03 2.92 -22.19
N ARG A 247 54.74 3.91 -22.67
CA ARG A 247 54.35 5.08 -23.47
C ARG A 247 53.88 4.73 -24.89
N THR A 248 52.88 5.50 -25.38
CA THR A 248 52.95 6.05 -26.76
C THR A 248 52.42 7.48 -26.76
N ALA A 249 53.06 8.30 -27.56
CA ALA A 249 53.00 9.76 -27.58
C ALA A 249 51.87 10.33 -28.46
N PRO A 250 51.65 11.65 -28.46
CA PRO A 250 50.36 12.28 -28.78
C PRO A 250 50.25 12.71 -30.25
N VAL A 251 48.99 12.83 -30.70
CA VAL A 251 48.70 13.59 -31.95
C VAL A 251 47.86 14.81 -31.56
N SER A 252 48.44 15.95 -31.88
CA SER A 252 47.81 17.28 -31.78
C SER A 252 46.86 17.54 -32.93
N VAL A 253 45.67 18.08 -32.63
CA VAL A 253 44.88 18.81 -33.61
C VAL A 253 44.44 20.15 -33.00
N GLU A 254 44.85 21.18 -33.71
CA GLU A 254 44.58 22.60 -33.43
C GLU A 254 43.11 22.99 -33.57
N GLY A 255 42.63 23.79 -32.65
CA GLY A 255 42.13 25.14 -32.96
C GLY A 255 40.68 25.26 -33.47
N VAL A 256 39.72 25.48 -32.58
CA VAL A 256 38.64 26.44 -32.87
C VAL A 256 38.32 27.20 -31.60
N ARG A 257 38.56 28.54 -31.64
CA ARG A 257 38.17 29.47 -30.57
C ARG A 257 36.68 29.79 -30.62
N PRO A 258 35.96 29.86 -29.50
CA PRO A 258 34.58 30.39 -29.49
C PRO A 258 34.59 31.90 -29.49
N ARG A 259 33.81 32.49 -30.38
CA ARG A 259 33.52 33.91 -30.46
C ARG A 259 32.57 34.33 -29.31
N ILE A 260 33.03 35.27 -28.51
CA ILE A 260 32.20 35.98 -27.53
C ILE A 260 31.26 36.89 -28.29
N VAL A 261 29.94 36.67 -28.11
CA VAL A 261 28.91 37.63 -28.52
C VAL A 261 28.44 38.38 -27.27
N GLN A 262 28.61 39.70 -27.32
CA GLN A 262 28.18 40.64 -26.26
C GLN A 262 26.68 40.61 -26.03
N ALA A 263 26.28 40.57 -24.77
CA ALA A 263 24.90 40.68 -24.32
C ALA A 263 24.31 42.06 -24.60
N ALA A 264 23.20 42.12 -25.33
CA ALA A 264 22.33 43.28 -25.43
C ALA A 264 21.28 43.26 -24.30
N LYS A 265 21.02 44.39 -23.71
CA LYS A 265 20.08 44.62 -22.61
C LYS A 265 18.63 44.19 -22.96
N PRO A 266 17.91 43.57 -22.04
CA PRO A 266 16.49 43.27 -22.26
C PRO A 266 15.61 44.46 -21.88
N GLN A 267 14.98 45.06 -22.85
CA GLN A 267 13.77 45.87 -22.61
C GLN A 267 12.65 45.35 -23.52
N ASN A 268 11.50 45.04 -22.92
CA ASN A 268 10.23 44.67 -23.56
C ASN A 268 9.89 43.16 -23.76
N ALA A 269 10.49 42.24 -23.03
CA ALA A 269 10.01 40.84 -23.07
C ALA A 269 8.70 40.60 -22.28
N ALA A 270 8.36 41.44 -21.31
CA ALA A 270 7.19 41.24 -20.46
C ALA A 270 5.83 41.50 -21.14
N ALA A 271 5.81 42.44 -22.13
CA ALA A 271 4.56 42.77 -22.84
C ALA A 271 4.23 41.78 -23.99
N ALA A 272 5.24 41.07 -24.50
CA ALA A 272 5.03 40.06 -25.53
C ALA A 272 4.62 38.69 -24.89
N SER A 273 5.17 38.36 -23.72
CA SER A 273 4.81 37.14 -23.00
C SER A 273 3.36 37.16 -22.47
N LEU A 274 2.87 38.34 -22.06
CA LEU A 274 1.48 38.51 -21.63
C LEU A 274 0.44 38.36 -22.77
N ARG A 275 0.83 38.69 -24.01
CA ARG A 275 -0.05 38.45 -25.17
C ARG A 275 -0.02 37.03 -25.65
N GLN A 276 1.11 36.31 -25.53
CA GLN A 276 1.19 34.90 -25.82
C GLN A 276 0.50 34.05 -24.74
N SER A 277 0.62 34.43 -23.46
CA SER A 277 -0.07 33.71 -22.38
C SER A 277 -1.59 33.88 -22.44
N ALA A 278 -2.10 35.01 -22.93
CA ALA A 278 -3.55 35.19 -23.12
C ALA A 278 -4.09 34.31 -24.27
N ALA A 279 -3.34 34.17 -25.36
CA ALA A 279 -3.75 33.30 -26.48
C ALA A 279 -3.64 31.81 -26.15
N VAL A 280 -2.63 31.46 -25.39
CA VAL A 280 -2.47 30.07 -24.86
C VAL A 280 -3.55 29.79 -23.79
N GLY A 281 -3.93 30.81 -23.02
CA GLY A 281 -4.98 30.68 -22.03
C GLY A 281 -6.38 30.44 -22.62
N GLU A 282 -6.70 31.07 -23.73
CA GLU A 282 -7.97 30.85 -24.46
C GLU A 282 -7.98 29.45 -25.10
N SER A 283 -6.86 29.03 -25.67
CA SER A 283 -6.70 27.67 -26.19
C SER A 283 -6.85 26.63 -25.07
N TYR A 284 -6.20 26.86 -23.92
CA TYR A 284 -6.27 25.97 -22.76
C TYR A 284 -7.68 25.92 -22.15
N LEU A 285 -8.37 27.05 -22.08
CA LEU A 285 -9.74 27.07 -21.59
C LEU A 285 -10.68 26.32 -22.56
N ASN A 286 -10.45 26.42 -23.86
CA ASN A 286 -11.17 25.65 -24.86
C ASN A 286 -10.84 24.16 -24.77
N ASP A 287 -9.58 23.78 -24.60
CA ASP A 287 -9.19 22.38 -24.36
C ASP A 287 -9.75 21.82 -23.05
N LEU A 288 -9.78 22.64 -22.02
CA LEU A 288 -10.33 22.27 -20.72
C LEU A 288 -11.87 22.10 -20.76
N LEU A 289 -12.55 22.91 -21.57
CA LEU A 289 -14.02 22.93 -21.64
C LEU A 289 -14.58 22.06 -22.77
N THR A 290 -13.83 21.85 -23.85
CA THR A 290 -14.35 21.13 -25.03
C THR A 290 -13.93 19.67 -25.07
N GLY A 291 -12.88 19.27 -24.32
CA GLY A 291 -12.47 17.85 -24.27
C GLY A 291 -12.38 17.21 -25.65
N GLY A 292 -11.91 17.95 -26.65
CA GLY A 292 -11.66 17.41 -27.98
C GLY A 292 -12.88 16.95 -28.78
N LEU A 293 -14.08 17.47 -28.51
CA LEU A 293 -15.25 17.16 -29.35
C LEU A 293 -15.32 18.13 -30.54
N LEU A 294 -15.12 17.59 -31.73
CA LEU A 294 -15.30 18.22 -33.01
C LEU A 294 -16.76 18.64 -33.20
N ASP A 295 -16.97 19.93 -33.38
CA ASP A 295 -18.22 20.45 -33.91
C ASP A 295 -18.11 20.58 -35.44
N VAL A 296 -18.67 19.62 -36.16
CA VAL A 296 -18.87 19.70 -37.62
C VAL A 296 -20.30 20.12 -37.87
N ALA A 297 -20.57 21.39 -37.73
CA ALA A 297 -21.79 21.97 -38.29
C ALA A 297 -21.63 23.49 -38.47
N GLY A 298 -21.74 23.94 -39.67
CA GLY A 298 -22.04 25.36 -39.94
C GLY A 298 -21.17 26.08 -40.94
N VAL A 299 -21.02 25.56 -42.13
CA VAL A 299 -20.74 26.41 -43.28
C VAL A 299 -22.09 26.99 -43.78
N ARG A 300 -22.42 28.21 -43.37
CA ARG A 300 -23.48 28.99 -44.03
C ARG A 300 -22.95 29.44 -45.37
N VAL A 301 -23.54 28.92 -46.42
CA VAL A 301 -23.41 29.46 -47.78
C VAL A 301 -24.19 30.77 -47.82
N PRO A 302 -23.64 31.93 -48.26
CA PRO A 302 -24.42 33.12 -48.48
C PRO A 302 -25.36 32.89 -49.66
N ASP A 303 -26.63 33.17 -49.45
CA ASP A 303 -27.61 33.24 -50.51
C ASP A 303 -27.20 34.35 -51.50
N ALA A 304 -26.75 33.94 -52.68
CA ALA A 304 -26.59 34.83 -53.82
C ALA A 304 -27.72 34.49 -54.79
N ASP A 305 -28.73 35.36 -54.81
CA ASP A 305 -29.73 35.34 -55.86
C ASP A 305 -29.06 35.56 -57.20
N PHE A 306 -28.95 34.50 -57.98
CA PHE A 306 -28.60 34.57 -59.39
C PHE A 306 -29.90 34.46 -60.25
N ASP A 307 -30.43 35.59 -60.72
CA ASP A 307 -31.49 35.67 -61.68
C ASP A 307 -30.95 35.32 -63.09
N LEU A 308 -31.13 34.10 -63.53
CA LEU A 308 -30.75 33.61 -64.86
C LEU A 308 -31.89 33.76 -65.79
N ARG A 309 -31.99 34.94 -66.45
CA ARG A 309 -32.78 35.10 -67.67
C ARG A 309 -31.94 34.72 -68.92
N PRO A 310 -32.41 33.79 -69.82
CA PRO A 310 -31.58 33.40 -70.93
C PRO A 310 -31.77 34.41 -72.11
N ASP A 311 -30.70 35.23 -72.35
CA ASP A 311 -30.65 35.96 -73.66
C ASP A 311 -29.89 35.18 -74.70
N ARG A 312 -30.54 35.13 -75.80
CA ARG A 312 -30.17 34.38 -76.97
C ARG A 312 -28.92 34.87 -77.68
N ARG A 313 -28.16 33.91 -78.21
CA ARG A 313 -27.20 33.85 -79.29
C ARG A 313 -25.78 33.43 -78.83
N TRP A 314 -25.62 32.12 -78.74
CA TRP A 314 -24.28 31.58 -78.56
C TRP A 314 -23.68 31.20 -79.92
N GLY A 315 -22.58 31.88 -80.26
CA GLY A 315 -21.84 31.58 -81.48
C GLY A 315 -21.13 30.21 -81.40
N ARG A 316 -20.82 29.65 -82.58
CA ARG A 316 -20.17 28.29 -82.68
C ARG A 316 -18.84 28.21 -81.92
N SER A 317 -18.15 29.28 -81.55
CA SER A 317 -16.92 29.31 -80.77
C SER A 317 -17.16 29.11 -79.30
N THR A 318 -18.24 29.63 -78.75
CA THR A 318 -18.63 29.47 -77.36
C THR A 318 -19.09 28.05 -77.04
N ARG A 319 -19.72 27.36 -77.94
CA ARG A 319 -20.06 25.93 -77.81
C ARG A 319 -18.79 25.04 -77.72
N ARG A 320 -17.74 25.36 -78.46
CA ARG A 320 -16.45 24.62 -78.41
C ARG A 320 -15.72 24.92 -77.06
N ALA A 321 -15.76 26.15 -76.57
CA ALA A 321 -15.22 26.52 -75.29
C ALA A 321 -15.96 25.85 -74.12
N PHE A 322 -17.30 25.73 -74.22
CA PHE A 322 -18.09 25.07 -73.17
C PHE A 322 -17.87 23.55 -73.19
N VAL A 323 -17.77 22.92 -74.41
CA VAL A 323 -17.43 21.51 -74.49
C VAL A 323 -16.00 21.27 -73.93
N PHE A 324 -15.07 22.15 -74.27
CA PHE A 324 -13.70 22.06 -73.72
C PHE A 324 -13.69 22.23 -72.23
N LEU A 325 -14.40 23.21 -71.67
CA LEU A 325 -14.53 23.45 -70.25
C LEU A 325 -15.23 22.28 -69.54
N PHE A 326 -16.29 21.73 -70.17
CA PHE A 326 -16.97 20.52 -69.66
C PHE A 326 -16.09 19.28 -69.69
N VAL A 327 -15.28 19.09 -70.69
CA VAL A 327 -14.30 17.99 -70.78
C VAL A 327 -13.22 18.16 -69.75
N VAL A 328 -12.69 19.39 -69.56
CA VAL A 328 -11.72 19.70 -68.53
C VAL A 328 -12.34 19.50 -67.14
N LEU A 329 -13.58 19.89 -66.91
CA LEU A 329 -14.32 19.69 -65.63
C LEU A 329 -14.55 18.18 -65.39
N VAL A 330 -14.95 17.41 -66.40
CA VAL A 330 -15.15 15.95 -66.29
C VAL A 330 -13.83 15.23 -66.06
N LEU A 331 -12.75 15.61 -66.75
CA LEU A 331 -11.41 15.12 -66.52
C LEU A 331 -10.87 15.55 -65.15
N GLY A 332 -11.16 16.77 -64.68
CA GLY A 332 -10.79 17.30 -63.36
C GLY A 332 -11.52 16.55 -62.25
N ILE A 333 -12.85 16.37 -62.37
CA ILE A 333 -13.67 15.62 -61.43
C ILE A 333 -13.29 14.12 -61.44
N GLY A 334 -13.13 13.54 -62.67
CA GLY A 334 -12.74 12.13 -62.82
C GLY A 334 -11.30 11.87 -62.33
N GLY A 335 -10.34 12.74 -62.66
CA GLY A 335 -8.96 12.64 -62.20
C GLY A 335 -8.80 12.97 -60.71
N GLY A 336 -9.52 13.98 -60.25
CA GLY A 336 -9.55 14.32 -58.82
C GLY A 336 -10.25 13.26 -58.00
N GLY A 337 -11.34 12.68 -58.51
CA GLY A 337 -12.04 11.59 -57.81
C GLY A 337 -11.18 10.30 -57.71
N THR A 338 -10.49 9.93 -58.82
CA THR A 338 -9.60 8.77 -58.80
C THR A 338 -8.35 9.00 -57.92
N TRP A 339 -7.78 10.22 -57.97
CA TRP A 339 -6.67 10.57 -57.09
C TRP A 339 -7.09 10.60 -55.60
N TYR A 340 -8.28 11.16 -55.29
CA TYR A 340 -8.82 11.15 -53.94
C TYR A 340 -9.06 9.71 -53.48
N TRP A 341 -9.71 8.89 -54.25
CA TRP A 341 -9.95 7.49 -53.94
C TRP A 341 -8.65 6.70 -53.75
N TRP A 342 -7.65 6.91 -54.61
CA TRP A 342 -6.32 6.29 -54.48
C TRP A 342 -5.58 6.76 -53.23
N SER A 343 -5.64 8.04 -52.92
CA SER A 343 -5.07 8.64 -51.73
C SER A 343 -5.69 8.07 -50.43
N GLU A 344 -7.03 7.97 -50.39
CA GLU A 344 -7.76 7.37 -49.25
C GLU A 344 -7.46 5.86 -49.13
N LYS A 345 -7.36 5.12 -50.21
CA LYS A 345 -6.93 3.73 -50.18
C LYS A 345 -5.50 3.56 -49.64
N GLN A 346 -4.55 4.39 -50.03
CA GLN A 346 -3.19 4.38 -49.50
C GLN A 346 -3.14 4.69 -47.99
N LYS A 347 -3.93 5.66 -47.53
CA LYS A 347 -4.06 5.96 -46.09
C LYS A 347 -4.62 4.75 -45.33
N ALA A 348 -5.69 4.14 -45.84
CA ALA A 348 -6.29 2.96 -45.21
C ALA A 348 -5.31 1.77 -45.14
N GLU A 349 -4.55 1.53 -46.21
CA GLU A 349 -3.49 0.49 -46.21
C GLU A 349 -2.34 0.80 -45.24
N ALA A 350 -1.96 2.07 -45.11
CA ALA A 350 -0.94 2.51 -44.15
C ALA A 350 -1.43 2.33 -42.69
N VAL A 351 -2.69 2.72 -42.41
CA VAL A 351 -3.31 2.51 -41.08
C VAL A 351 -3.36 1.02 -40.76
N ALA A 352 -3.86 0.17 -41.71
CA ALA A 352 -3.94 -1.27 -41.50
C ALA A 352 -2.56 -1.94 -41.32
N ARG A 353 -1.50 -1.39 -41.93
CA ARG A 353 -0.13 -1.84 -41.72
C ARG A 353 0.34 -1.50 -40.29
N LEU A 354 0.15 -0.25 -39.85
CA LEU A 354 0.52 0.19 -38.50
C LEU A 354 -0.23 -0.60 -37.41
N GLN A 355 -1.51 -0.89 -37.63
CA GLN A 355 -2.31 -1.75 -36.74
C GLN A 355 -1.72 -3.17 -36.66
N ARG A 356 -1.36 -3.80 -37.78
CA ARG A 356 -0.72 -5.13 -37.75
C ARG A 356 0.65 -5.11 -37.05
N GLU A 357 1.45 -4.10 -37.35
CA GLU A 357 2.76 -3.94 -36.70
C GLU A 357 2.63 -3.67 -35.17
N SER A 358 1.56 -3.01 -34.75
CA SER A 358 1.28 -2.78 -33.32
C SER A 358 0.94 -4.08 -32.59
N GLN A 359 0.17 -4.97 -33.21
CA GLN A 359 -0.17 -6.28 -32.64
C GLN A 359 1.06 -7.20 -32.50
N VAL A 360 1.97 -7.15 -33.46
CA VAL A 360 3.25 -7.88 -33.34
C VAL A 360 4.10 -7.35 -32.16
N ALA A 361 4.05 -6.04 -31.91
CA ALA A 361 4.83 -5.43 -30.84
C ALA A 361 4.43 -5.89 -29.43
N ILE A 362 3.17 -6.22 -29.20
CA ILE A 362 2.68 -6.67 -27.88
C ILE A 362 2.89 -8.16 -27.60
N ALA A 363 3.35 -8.95 -28.59
CA ALA A 363 3.44 -10.40 -28.48
C ALA A 363 4.29 -10.90 -27.30
N LEU A 364 5.30 -10.15 -26.89
CA LEU A 364 6.16 -10.45 -25.76
C LEU A 364 5.57 -10.00 -24.43
N GLY A 365 4.66 -9.03 -24.44
CA GLY A 365 4.11 -8.44 -23.21
C GLY A 365 5.12 -7.61 -22.43
N ASP A 366 6.17 -7.09 -23.05
CA ASP A 366 7.13 -6.20 -22.42
C ASP A 366 6.77 -4.71 -22.61
N HIS A 367 7.23 -3.87 -21.71
CA HIS A 367 6.91 -2.44 -21.74
C HIS A 367 7.34 -1.75 -23.04
N ALA A 368 8.52 -2.10 -23.57
CA ALA A 368 9.01 -1.52 -24.81
C ALA A 368 8.14 -1.89 -26.02
N GLY A 369 7.57 -3.09 -26.02
CA GLY A 369 6.59 -3.54 -27.00
C GLY A 369 5.29 -2.73 -26.91
N PHE A 370 4.78 -2.50 -25.70
CA PHE A 370 3.59 -1.66 -25.48
C PHE A 370 3.84 -0.20 -25.88
N GLU A 371 4.96 0.41 -25.51
CA GLU A 371 5.32 1.76 -25.98
C GLU A 371 5.40 1.84 -27.50
N THR A 372 5.96 0.81 -28.14
CA THR A 372 6.05 0.74 -29.60
C THR A 372 4.65 0.60 -30.22
N CYS A 373 3.78 -0.21 -29.62
CA CYS A 373 2.38 -0.35 -30.02
C CYS A 373 1.66 1.00 -29.96
N ILE A 374 1.69 1.67 -28.80
CA ILE A 374 1.04 2.96 -28.55
C ILE A 374 1.52 4.02 -29.53
N ARG A 375 2.84 4.10 -29.79
CA ARG A 375 3.40 5.03 -30.75
C ARG A 375 2.90 4.78 -32.18
N LYS A 376 2.94 3.51 -32.67
CA LYS A 376 2.48 3.14 -34.02
C LYS A 376 0.98 3.43 -34.19
N LEU A 377 0.17 3.17 -33.16
CA LEU A 377 -1.25 3.49 -33.18
C LEU A 377 -1.50 5.01 -33.11
N GLY A 378 -0.66 5.75 -32.40
CA GLY A 378 -0.64 7.22 -32.46
C GLY A 378 -0.38 7.75 -33.88
N ASP A 379 0.60 7.16 -34.59
CA ASP A 379 0.88 7.48 -36.01
C ASP A 379 -0.31 7.12 -36.93
N ALA A 380 -0.97 5.99 -36.67
CA ALA A 380 -2.18 5.59 -37.39
C ALA A 380 -3.35 6.57 -37.15
N LEU A 381 -3.54 7.05 -35.91
CA LEU A 381 -4.55 8.05 -35.57
C LEU A 381 -4.27 9.44 -36.15
N GLN A 382 -3.00 9.76 -36.43
CA GLN A 382 -2.67 10.98 -37.17
C GLN A 382 -3.17 10.90 -38.64
N GLN A 383 -3.19 9.68 -39.23
CA GLN A 383 -3.68 9.46 -40.60
C GLN A 383 -5.21 9.35 -40.65
N ASP A 384 -5.81 8.67 -39.67
CA ASP A 384 -7.26 8.52 -39.54
C ASP A 384 -7.72 8.64 -38.08
N LYS A 385 -8.15 9.84 -37.70
CA LYS A 385 -8.64 10.17 -36.34
C LYS A 385 -10.01 9.55 -36.04
N THR A 386 -10.69 8.99 -37.00
CA THR A 386 -12.05 8.45 -36.85
C THR A 386 -12.07 6.93 -36.73
N SER A 387 -10.95 6.27 -36.89
CA SER A 387 -10.82 4.82 -36.88
C SER A 387 -11.07 4.24 -35.46
N LEU A 388 -12.31 3.81 -35.21
CA LEU A 388 -12.67 3.15 -33.93
C LEU A 388 -11.81 1.90 -33.65
N LEU A 389 -11.46 1.15 -34.71
CA LEU A 389 -10.61 -0.03 -34.59
C LEU A 389 -9.21 0.35 -34.09
N THR A 390 -8.63 1.48 -34.54
CA THR A 390 -7.34 1.95 -34.05
C THR A 390 -7.43 2.33 -32.56
N TYR A 391 -8.52 2.95 -32.12
CA TYR A 391 -8.75 3.23 -30.70
C TYR A 391 -8.93 1.95 -29.88
N ALA A 392 -9.54 0.90 -30.43
CA ALA A 392 -9.65 -0.39 -29.75
C ALA A 392 -8.27 -1.02 -29.51
N TYR A 393 -7.41 -1.08 -30.54
CA TYR A 393 -6.03 -1.54 -30.38
C TYR A 393 -5.22 -0.68 -29.40
N PHE A 394 -5.43 0.65 -29.42
CA PHE A 394 -4.78 1.55 -28.48
C PHE A 394 -5.20 1.25 -27.03
N ALA A 395 -6.50 1.02 -26.82
CA ALA A 395 -7.04 0.67 -25.51
C ALA A 395 -6.47 -0.66 -24.99
N GLU A 396 -6.32 -1.66 -25.86
CA GLU A 396 -5.68 -2.93 -25.53
C GLU A 396 -4.23 -2.72 -25.09
N CYS A 397 -3.41 -2.06 -25.91
CA CYS A 397 -1.99 -1.84 -25.59
C CYS A 397 -1.79 -1.02 -24.32
N ALA A 398 -2.49 0.11 -24.18
CA ALA A 398 -2.37 0.98 -23.02
C ALA A 398 -2.94 0.33 -21.75
N GLY A 399 -4.03 -0.42 -21.85
CA GLY A 399 -4.61 -1.15 -20.72
C GLY A 399 -3.69 -2.26 -20.21
N LEU A 400 -3.07 -3.02 -21.11
CA LEU A 400 -2.11 -4.07 -20.77
C LEU A 400 -0.82 -3.49 -20.14
N ASP A 401 -0.31 -2.37 -20.68
CA ASP A 401 0.84 -1.67 -20.12
C ASP A 401 0.56 -1.12 -18.71
N THR A 402 -0.64 -0.56 -18.51
CA THR A 402 -1.09 -0.13 -17.19
C THR A 402 -1.17 -1.31 -16.21
N LEU A 403 -1.71 -2.45 -16.62
CA LEU A 403 -1.83 -3.63 -15.76
C LEU A 403 -0.47 -4.22 -15.40
N LEU A 404 0.43 -4.37 -16.35
CA LEU A 404 1.72 -5.05 -16.15
C LEU A 404 2.79 -4.14 -15.55
N TYR A 405 2.82 -2.87 -15.95
CA TYR A 405 3.93 -1.97 -15.64
C TYR A 405 3.53 -0.72 -14.86
N GLY A 406 2.23 -0.48 -14.68
CA GLY A 406 1.73 0.72 -13.97
C GLY A 406 1.91 1.99 -14.80
N ALA A 407 1.75 1.90 -16.12
CA ALA A 407 1.68 3.05 -17.00
C ALA A 407 0.45 3.93 -16.72
N ASP A 408 0.44 5.17 -17.20
CA ASP A 408 -0.65 6.11 -16.98
C ASP A 408 -1.97 5.56 -17.58
N PRO A 409 -3.04 5.44 -16.78
CA PRO A 409 -4.33 4.91 -17.23
C PRO A 409 -5.08 5.85 -18.20
N ASP A 410 -4.77 7.14 -18.22
CA ASP A 410 -5.54 8.15 -18.97
C ASP A 410 -5.63 7.81 -20.48
N GLY A 411 -4.54 7.26 -21.05
CA GLY A 411 -4.51 6.84 -22.44
C GLY A 411 -5.50 5.72 -22.75
N ALA A 412 -5.53 4.70 -21.91
CA ALA A 412 -6.48 3.58 -22.01
C ALA A 412 -7.93 4.03 -21.78
N GLU A 413 -8.17 4.86 -20.76
CA GLU A 413 -9.51 5.38 -20.45
C GLU A 413 -10.09 6.20 -21.61
N ASN A 414 -9.28 7.08 -22.19
CA ASN A 414 -9.73 7.92 -23.31
C ASN A 414 -10.01 7.10 -24.57
N ALA A 415 -9.15 6.13 -24.88
CA ALA A 415 -9.36 5.23 -26.01
C ALA A 415 -10.64 4.39 -25.84
N LEU A 416 -10.88 3.84 -24.64
CA LEU A 416 -12.10 3.08 -24.32
C LEU A 416 -13.36 3.93 -24.39
N LYS A 417 -13.32 5.23 -24.00
CA LYS A 417 -14.46 6.13 -24.16
C LYS A 417 -14.86 6.32 -25.61
N ILE A 418 -13.90 6.40 -26.53
CA ILE A 418 -14.15 6.53 -27.98
C ILE A 418 -14.58 5.18 -28.56
N ALA A 419 -13.88 4.12 -28.23
CA ALA A 419 -14.15 2.76 -28.74
C ALA A 419 -15.44 2.12 -28.18
N ARG A 420 -16.13 2.77 -27.21
CA ARG A 420 -17.39 2.25 -26.62
C ARG A 420 -18.51 2.02 -27.63
N GLU A 421 -18.43 2.63 -28.81
CA GLU A 421 -19.43 2.49 -29.87
C GLU A 421 -19.29 1.18 -30.64
N ILE A 422 -18.18 0.46 -30.49
CA ILE A 422 -17.94 -0.84 -31.09
C ILE A 422 -18.87 -1.87 -30.45
N LYS A 423 -19.69 -2.52 -31.28
CA LYS A 423 -20.58 -3.59 -30.81
C LYS A 423 -19.82 -4.92 -30.66
N PRO A 424 -20.35 -5.88 -29.90
CA PRO A 424 -19.66 -7.15 -29.61
C PRO A 424 -19.35 -8.02 -30.83
N ASP A 425 -20.07 -7.81 -31.93
CA ASP A 425 -19.93 -8.52 -33.22
C ASP A 425 -19.03 -7.80 -34.23
N GLN A 426 -18.53 -6.64 -33.91
CA GLN A 426 -17.70 -5.80 -34.77
C GLN A 426 -16.20 -6.02 -34.56
N PRO A 427 -15.36 -5.77 -35.57
CA PRO A 427 -13.92 -5.73 -35.43
C PRO A 427 -13.52 -4.70 -34.35
N GLY A 428 -12.60 -5.08 -33.44
CA GLY A 428 -12.17 -4.27 -32.31
C GLY A 428 -12.86 -4.59 -30.97
N ALA A 429 -13.97 -5.37 -31.01
CA ALA A 429 -14.69 -5.74 -29.78
C ALA A 429 -13.83 -6.55 -28.78
N ARG A 430 -12.97 -7.44 -29.28
CA ARG A 430 -12.03 -8.23 -28.50
C ARG A 430 -11.01 -7.31 -27.83
N GLU A 431 -10.45 -6.38 -28.56
CA GLU A 431 -9.43 -5.43 -28.09
C GLU A 431 -9.99 -4.48 -27.03
N VAL A 432 -11.22 -4.01 -27.21
CA VAL A 432 -11.96 -3.22 -26.20
C VAL A 432 -12.18 -4.05 -24.93
N LEU A 433 -12.53 -5.33 -25.05
CA LEU A 433 -12.71 -6.22 -23.90
C LEU A 433 -11.40 -6.41 -23.14
N VAL A 434 -10.31 -6.73 -23.85
CA VAL A 434 -8.97 -6.93 -23.26
C VAL A 434 -8.47 -5.65 -22.59
N GLY A 435 -8.53 -4.51 -23.30
CA GLY A 435 -8.09 -3.23 -22.77
C GLY A 435 -8.88 -2.79 -21.54
N ARG A 436 -10.21 -2.98 -21.55
CA ARG A 436 -11.06 -2.66 -20.40
C ARG A 436 -10.76 -3.56 -19.21
N ALA A 437 -10.71 -4.88 -19.43
CA ALA A 437 -10.42 -5.83 -18.36
C ALA A 437 -9.05 -5.59 -17.73
N ALA A 438 -8.04 -5.31 -18.56
CA ALA A 438 -6.70 -4.98 -18.08
C ALA A 438 -6.68 -3.70 -17.24
N LEU A 439 -7.32 -2.63 -17.74
CA LEU A 439 -7.41 -1.35 -17.03
C LEU A 439 -8.12 -1.51 -15.68
N GLU A 440 -9.29 -2.14 -15.64
CA GLU A 440 -10.07 -2.29 -14.42
C GLU A 440 -9.38 -3.21 -13.40
N LEU A 441 -8.73 -4.30 -13.86
CA LEU A 441 -7.90 -5.14 -12.99
C LEU A 441 -6.71 -4.36 -12.40
N SER A 442 -6.10 -3.44 -13.16
CA SER A 442 -5.01 -2.60 -12.67
C SER A 442 -5.45 -1.63 -11.57
N GLN A 443 -6.72 -1.22 -11.62
CA GLN A 443 -7.31 -0.26 -10.69
C GLN A 443 -7.93 -0.90 -9.44
N LEU A 444 -8.08 -2.24 -9.42
CA LEU A 444 -8.59 -2.96 -8.26
C LEU A 444 -7.72 -2.69 -7.04
N GLY A 445 -8.32 -2.20 -5.97
CA GLY A 445 -7.64 -2.00 -4.70
C GLY A 445 -6.69 -0.80 -4.62
N LEU A 446 -6.54 0.05 -5.65
CA LEU A 446 -5.70 1.27 -5.61
C LEU A 446 -6.02 2.19 -4.43
N LYS A 447 -7.25 2.18 -3.95
CA LYS A 447 -7.72 2.98 -2.82
C LYS A 447 -7.73 2.21 -1.48
N VAL A 448 -7.39 0.93 -1.48
CA VAL A 448 -7.32 0.13 -0.26
C VAL A 448 -6.14 0.62 0.58
N GLY A 449 -6.40 0.93 1.84
CA GLY A 449 -5.39 1.48 2.75
C GLY A 449 -5.13 2.98 2.61
N ALA A 450 -5.84 3.69 1.73
CA ALA A 450 -5.75 5.15 1.69
C ALA A 450 -6.35 5.77 2.96
N PRO A 451 -5.72 6.79 3.55
CA PRO A 451 -6.26 7.47 4.74
C PRO A 451 -7.67 8.02 4.46
N GLY A 452 -8.61 7.73 5.36
CA GLY A 452 -9.98 8.24 5.28
C GLY A 452 -10.95 7.45 4.40
N SER A 453 -10.50 6.38 3.74
CA SER A 453 -11.38 5.50 2.96
C SER A 453 -12.00 4.42 3.83
N SER A 454 -13.31 4.21 3.67
CA SER A 454 -13.97 3.03 4.25
C SER A 454 -13.50 1.79 3.48
N GLN A 455 -12.63 1.00 4.07
CA GLN A 455 -12.11 -0.24 3.47
C GLN A 455 -13.23 -1.17 3.00
N THR A 456 -14.34 -1.21 3.75
CA THR A 456 -15.50 -2.03 3.41
C THR A 456 -16.20 -1.56 2.13
N ALA A 457 -16.39 -0.25 1.97
CA ALA A 457 -17.02 0.31 0.77
C ALA A 457 -16.14 0.11 -0.47
N ILE A 458 -14.82 0.35 -0.36
CA ILE A 458 -13.88 0.14 -1.45
C ILE A 458 -13.82 -1.34 -1.86
N ALA A 459 -13.76 -2.25 -0.88
CA ALA A 459 -13.79 -3.67 -1.14
C ALA A 459 -15.09 -4.10 -1.83
N GLN A 460 -16.22 -3.49 -1.48
CA GLN A 460 -17.50 -3.79 -2.12
C GLN A 460 -17.54 -3.32 -3.58
N VAL A 461 -17.09 -2.11 -3.88
CA VAL A 461 -16.98 -1.60 -5.25
C VAL A 461 -16.02 -2.45 -6.08
N ALA A 462 -14.86 -2.80 -5.53
CA ALA A 462 -13.90 -3.66 -6.20
C ALA A 462 -14.47 -5.06 -6.50
N LYS A 463 -15.27 -5.62 -5.58
CA LYS A 463 -15.97 -6.90 -5.80
C LYS A 463 -16.99 -6.83 -6.93
N SER A 464 -17.78 -5.75 -7.02
CA SER A 464 -18.75 -5.58 -8.11
C SER A 464 -18.05 -5.42 -9.46
N THR A 465 -17.02 -4.57 -9.53
CA THR A 465 -16.21 -4.39 -10.74
C THR A 465 -15.58 -5.70 -11.20
N LEU A 466 -14.97 -6.46 -10.29
CA LEU A 466 -14.38 -7.76 -10.60
C LEU A 466 -15.42 -8.76 -11.11
N ALA A 467 -16.62 -8.78 -10.51
CA ALA A 467 -17.70 -9.67 -10.94
C ALA A 467 -18.20 -9.32 -12.36
N GLU A 468 -18.33 -8.03 -12.67
CA GLU A 468 -18.70 -7.55 -14.01
C GLU A 468 -17.66 -7.92 -15.05
N GLN A 469 -16.36 -7.73 -14.75
CA GLN A 469 -15.28 -8.12 -15.65
C GLN A 469 -15.22 -9.62 -15.89
N ARG A 470 -15.35 -10.42 -14.86
CA ARG A 470 -15.42 -11.87 -15.00
C ARG A 470 -16.58 -12.29 -15.91
N LYS A 471 -17.76 -11.70 -15.71
CA LYS A 471 -18.93 -11.96 -16.56
C LYS A 471 -18.67 -11.57 -18.03
N ALA A 472 -18.02 -10.44 -18.27
CA ALA A 472 -17.69 -9.99 -19.63
C ALA A 472 -16.68 -10.92 -20.32
N LEU A 473 -15.62 -11.31 -19.61
CA LEU A 473 -14.61 -12.26 -20.11
C LEU A 473 -15.19 -13.66 -20.36
N GLU A 474 -16.11 -14.12 -19.50
CA GLU A 474 -16.79 -15.42 -19.70
C GLU A 474 -17.82 -15.40 -20.84
N ALA A 475 -18.38 -14.25 -21.17
CA ALA A 475 -19.32 -14.09 -22.27
C ALA A 475 -18.63 -14.06 -23.66
N TYR A 476 -17.30 -13.89 -23.71
CA TYR A 476 -16.56 -13.86 -24.98
C TYR A 476 -16.56 -15.24 -25.66
N PRO A 477 -16.95 -15.31 -26.94
CA PRO A 477 -17.13 -16.61 -27.63
C PRO A 477 -15.88 -17.48 -27.68
N ASP A 478 -14.72 -16.89 -27.97
CA ASP A 478 -13.43 -17.59 -28.09
C ASP A 478 -12.59 -17.51 -26.80
N ARG A 479 -13.22 -17.34 -25.64
CA ARG A 479 -12.58 -17.19 -24.32
C ARG A 479 -11.59 -18.31 -23.95
N ASP A 480 -11.75 -19.50 -24.52
CA ASP A 480 -10.91 -20.67 -24.24
C ASP A 480 -9.84 -20.91 -25.32
N LYS A 481 -9.77 -20.04 -26.34
CA LYS A 481 -8.78 -20.05 -27.40
C LYS A 481 -7.90 -18.81 -27.41
N ASP A 482 -8.41 -17.67 -26.98
CA ASP A 482 -7.69 -16.41 -26.93
C ASP A 482 -6.80 -16.37 -25.68
N HIS A 483 -5.50 -16.43 -25.85
CA HIS A 483 -4.53 -16.51 -24.76
C HIS A 483 -4.53 -15.25 -23.88
N TRP A 484 -4.79 -14.06 -24.42
CA TRP A 484 -4.92 -12.84 -23.62
C TRP A 484 -6.18 -12.86 -22.77
N VAL A 485 -7.30 -13.31 -23.31
CA VAL A 485 -8.55 -13.46 -22.57
C VAL A 485 -8.40 -14.53 -21.48
N MET A 486 -7.80 -15.68 -21.80
CA MET A 486 -7.50 -16.72 -20.81
C MET A 486 -6.60 -16.18 -19.68
N TRP A 487 -5.55 -15.44 -20.03
CA TRP A 487 -4.65 -14.84 -19.05
C TRP A 487 -5.36 -13.83 -18.14
N LEU A 488 -6.20 -12.93 -18.70
CA LEU A 488 -7.00 -11.97 -17.91
C LEU A 488 -8.02 -12.66 -17.00
N ARG A 489 -8.64 -13.76 -17.46
CA ARG A 489 -9.50 -14.61 -16.62
C ARG A 489 -8.71 -15.20 -15.46
N GLY A 490 -7.52 -15.72 -15.72
CA GLY A 490 -6.62 -16.21 -14.67
C GLY A 490 -6.25 -15.12 -13.66
N ARG A 491 -5.94 -13.92 -14.12
CA ARG A 491 -5.67 -12.75 -13.26
C ARG A 491 -6.89 -12.34 -12.44
N ALA A 492 -8.08 -12.34 -13.03
CA ALA A 492 -9.34 -12.05 -12.34
C ALA A 492 -9.66 -13.10 -11.27
N MET A 493 -9.37 -14.37 -11.54
CA MET A 493 -9.48 -15.46 -10.55
C MET A 493 -8.48 -15.29 -9.40
N LEU A 494 -7.23 -14.85 -9.69
CA LEU A 494 -6.26 -14.52 -8.63
C LEU A 494 -6.75 -13.37 -7.76
N ALA A 495 -7.28 -12.31 -8.34
CA ALA A 495 -7.85 -11.20 -7.60
C ALA A 495 -9.06 -11.61 -6.74
N ALA A 496 -9.78 -12.66 -7.15
CA ALA A 496 -10.86 -13.28 -6.38
C ALA A 496 -10.37 -14.27 -5.32
N GLY A 497 -9.06 -14.61 -5.28
CA GLY A 497 -8.50 -15.61 -4.38
C GLY A 497 -8.75 -17.07 -4.82
N GLU A 498 -9.15 -17.30 -6.06
CA GLU A 498 -9.44 -18.63 -6.61
C GLU A 498 -8.16 -19.26 -7.21
N ARG A 499 -7.15 -19.45 -6.36
CA ARG A 499 -5.78 -19.81 -6.76
C ARG A 499 -5.67 -21.07 -7.64
N LYS A 500 -6.41 -22.13 -7.32
CA LYS A 500 -6.37 -23.39 -8.09
C LYS A 500 -6.92 -23.21 -9.51
N ALA A 501 -8.05 -22.54 -9.65
CA ALA A 501 -8.66 -22.24 -10.94
C ALA A 501 -7.78 -21.28 -11.75
N ALA A 502 -7.25 -20.26 -11.10
CA ALA A 502 -6.31 -19.31 -11.70
C ALA A 502 -5.07 -19.99 -12.26
N ARG A 503 -4.45 -20.91 -11.49
CA ARG A 503 -3.27 -21.66 -11.93
C ARG A 503 -3.57 -22.49 -13.21
N ALA A 504 -4.70 -23.17 -13.23
CA ALA A 504 -5.10 -23.95 -14.41
C ALA A 504 -5.29 -23.05 -15.63
N MET A 505 -5.95 -21.90 -15.46
CA MET A 505 -6.20 -20.94 -16.53
C MET A 505 -4.92 -20.28 -17.04
N LEU A 506 -4.04 -19.84 -16.13
CA LEU A 506 -2.74 -19.24 -16.49
C LEU A 506 -1.83 -20.24 -17.20
N LYS A 507 -1.83 -21.50 -16.75
CA LYS A 507 -1.10 -22.56 -17.42
C LYS A 507 -1.65 -22.77 -18.85
N ALA A 508 -2.96 -22.83 -19.03
CA ALA A 508 -3.57 -22.95 -20.36
C ALA A 508 -3.20 -21.76 -21.26
N ALA A 509 -3.17 -20.55 -20.73
CA ALA A 509 -2.72 -19.36 -21.47
C ALA A 509 -1.20 -19.37 -21.78
N ALA A 510 -0.40 -20.11 -21.02
CA ALA A 510 1.05 -20.25 -21.19
C ALA A 510 1.45 -21.41 -22.13
N ASP A 511 0.57 -22.42 -22.29
CA ASP A 511 0.86 -23.63 -23.06
C ASP A 511 0.67 -23.42 -24.57
N GLY A 512 1.26 -24.31 -25.36
CA GLY A 512 1.21 -24.26 -26.83
C GLY A 512 2.27 -23.34 -27.46
N ASP A 513 2.30 -23.33 -28.79
CA ASP A 513 3.25 -22.53 -29.57
C ASP A 513 2.93 -21.02 -29.53
N ASP A 514 1.67 -20.68 -29.29
CA ASP A 514 1.18 -19.30 -29.18
C ASP A 514 1.02 -18.81 -27.74
N GLY A 515 1.40 -19.65 -26.73
CA GLY A 515 1.24 -19.31 -25.34
C GLY A 515 1.99 -18.04 -24.91
N LEU A 516 1.37 -17.23 -24.06
CA LEU A 516 1.88 -15.92 -23.68
C LEU A 516 3.07 -16.01 -22.72
N VAL A 517 4.11 -15.22 -22.98
CA VAL A 517 5.26 -15.06 -22.06
C VAL A 517 4.80 -14.57 -20.68
N VAL A 518 3.87 -13.61 -20.62
CA VAL A 518 3.35 -13.07 -19.35
C VAL A 518 2.56 -14.12 -18.55
N ALA A 519 1.89 -15.04 -19.21
CA ALA A 519 1.21 -16.17 -18.54
C ALA A 519 2.21 -17.19 -17.97
N MET A 520 3.33 -17.42 -18.65
CA MET A 520 4.45 -18.22 -18.11
C MET A 520 5.04 -17.56 -16.87
N ILE A 521 5.24 -16.24 -16.89
CA ILE A 521 5.73 -15.46 -15.75
C ILE A 521 4.77 -15.58 -14.57
N ASP A 522 3.47 -15.35 -14.74
CA ASP A 522 2.49 -15.50 -13.67
C ASP A 522 2.43 -16.94 -13.13
N THR A 523 2.59 -17.94 -14.00
CA THR A 523 2.66 -19.36 -13.58
C THR A 523 3.91 -19.61 -12.72
N ALA A 524 5.07 -19.09 -13.12
CA ALA A 524 6.30 -19.19 -12.35
C ALA A 524 6.20 -18.45 -11.01
N ASP A 525 5.60 -17.24 -11.01
CA ASP A 525 5.34 -16.47 -9.80
C ASP A 525 4.47 -17.23 -8.78
N LEU A 526 3.45 -17.98 -9.25
CA LEU A 526 2.63 -18.83 -8.40
C LEU A 526 3.43 -20.01 -7.80
N LEU A 527 4.39 -20.54 -8.55
CA LEU A 527 5.29 -21.57 -8.05
C LEU A 527 6.23 -21.03 -6.96
N VAL A 528 6.73 -19.79 -7.14
CA VAL A 528 7.49 -19.09 -6.10
C VAL A 528 6.64 -18.92 -4.83
N ASP A 529 5.40 -18.49 -4.96
CA ASP A 529 4.48 -18.31 -3.83
C ASP A 529 4.18 -19.63 -3.10
N ASP A 530 4.21 -20.75 -3.81
CA ASP A 530 4.06 -22.11 -3.24
C ASP A 530 5.38 -22.68 -2.67
N GLY A 531 6.48 -21.95 -2.77
CA GLY A 531 7.81 -22.40 -2.35
C GLY A 531 8.45 -23.44 -3.27
N GLN A 532 7.90 -23.66 -4.47
CA GLN A 532 8.43 -24.57 -5.51
C GLN A 532 9.45 -23.83 -6.39
N LEU A 533 10.56 -23.41 -5.77
CA LEU A 533 11.50 -22.45 -6.36
C LEU A 533 12.24 -23.00 -7.58
N ASP A 534 12.61 -24.28 -7.56
CA ASP A 534 13.31 -24.93 -8.67
C ASP A 534 12.39 -25.06 -9.90
N ASP A 535 11.13 -25.43 -9.70
CA ASP A 535 10.14 -25.52 -10.76
C ASP A 535 9.83 -24.12 -11.34
N ALA A 536 9.78 -23.10 -10.49
CA ALA A 536 9.61 -21.71 -10.93
C ALA A 536 10.75 -21.27 -11.86
N LEU A 537 12.00 -21.57 -11.50
CA LEU A 537 13.18 -21.23 -12.33
C LEU A 537 13.12 -21.92 -13.70
N VAL A 538 12.68 -23.18 -13.77
CA VAL A 538 12.48 -23.90 -15.05
C VAL A 538 11.44 -23.20 -15.92
N VAL A 539 10.33 -22.72 -15.35
CA VAL A 539 9.31 -21.99 -16.11
C VAL A 539 9.82 -20.62 -16.58
N TYR A 540 10.56 -19.89 -15.73
CA TYR A 540 11.20 -18.64 -16.16
C TYR A 540 12.25 -18.87 -17.27
N ASP A 541 13.00 -19.96 -17.24
CA ASP A 541 13.97 -20.30 -18.29
C ASP A 541 13.28 -20.62 -19.62
N ARG A 542 12.14 -21.32 -19.56
CA ARG A 542 11.28 -21.56 -20.73
C ARG A 542 10.75 -20.24 -21.32
N ALA A 543 10.26 -19.33 -20.45
CA ALA A 543 9.81 -18.01 -20.88
C ALA A 543 10.94 -17.19 -21.52
N ALA A 544 12.14 -17.20 -20.93
CA ALA A 544 13.33 -16.53 -21.47
C ALA A 544 13.77 -17.15 -22.82
N GLY A 545 13.67 -18.46 -22.96
CA GLY A 545 13.91 -19.17 -24.24
C GLY A 545 12.96 -18.67 -25.33
N ARG A 546 11.69 -18.49 -24.99
CA ARG A 546 10.68 -17.97 -25.93
C ARG A 546 10.95 -16.53 -26.37
N VAL A 547 11.35 -15.66 -25.43
CA VAL A 547 11.78 -14.28 -25.77
C VAL A 547 12.95 -14.28 -26.74
N LYS A 548 13.95 -15.15 -26.54
CA LYS A 548 15.11 -15.29 -27.44
C LYS A 548 14.77 -15.84 -28.82
N ALA A 549 13.72 -16.65 -28.93
CA ALA A 549 13.30 -17.27 -30.21
C ALA A 549 12.52 -16.32 -31.12
N GLN A 550 12.11 -15.14 -30.64
CA GLN A 550 11.40 -14.16 -31.45
C GLN A 550 12.33 -13.58 -32.54
N PRO A 551 11.84 -13.48 -33.80
CA PRO A 551 12.62 -12.89 -34.87
C PRO A 551 12.84 -11.40 -34.62
N LEU A 552 14.09 -11.03 -34.41
CA LEU A 552 14.50 -9.64 -34.25
C LEU A 552 15.08 -9.09 -35.56
N PRO A 553 15.00 -7.77 -35.80
CA PRO A 553 15.80 -7.11 -36.83
C PRO A 553 17.28 -7.45 -36.66
N LYS A 554 18.02 -7.58 -37.80
CA LYS A 554 19.40 -8.10 -37.82
C LYS A 554 20.39 -7.31 -36.95
N ASP A 555 20.07 -6.10 -36.57
CA ASP A 555 20.84 -5.12 -35.80
C ASP A 555 20.43 -5.03 -34.32
N GLN A 556 19.42 -5.79 -33.89
CA GLN A 556 18.95 -5.78 -32.49
C GLN A 556 19.29 -7.11 -31.81
N GLN A 557 19.84 -7.01 -30.61
CA GLN A 557 19.99 -8.15 -29.69
C GLN A 557 18.72 -8.29 -28.83
N ALA A 558 18.31 -9.55 -28.58
CA ALA A 558 17.22 -9.83 -27.66
C ALA A 558 17.58 -9.34 -26.26
N LYS A 559 16.87 -8.31 -25.79
CA LYS A 559 16.98 -7.88 -24.39
C LYS A 559 16.22 -8.87 -23.50
N PRO A 560 16.73 -9.17 -22.30
CA PRO A 560 15.99 -9.97 -21.34
C PRO A 560 14.67 -9.29 -20.99
N HIS A 561 13.61 -10.08 -20.90
CA HIS A 561 12.29 -9.57 -20.50
C HIS A 561 12.33 -9.09 -19.03
N PRO A 562 11.94 -7.84 -18.72
CA PRO A 562 12.16 -7.25 -17.40
C PRO A 562 11.51 -8.03 -16.25
N LEU A 563 10.29 -8.52 -16.43
CA LEU A 563 9.59 -9.29 -15.40
C LEU A 563 10.22 -10.67 -15.17
N ILE A 564 10.83 -11.30 -16.20
CA ILE A 564 11.60 -12.54 -16.04
C ILE A 564 12.85 -12.29 -15.20
N VAL A 565 13.56 -11.19 -15.46
CA VAL A 565 14.78 -10.81 -14.67
C VAL A 565 14.43 -10.67 -13.19
N VAL A 566 13.35 -9.92 -12.88
CA VAL A 566 12.91 -9.71 -11.50
C VAL A 566 12.44 -11.02 -10.88
N GLY A 567 11.57 -11.78 -11.57
CA GLY A 567 10.99 -13.01 -11.04
C GLY A 567 12.05 -14.08 -10.74
N ARG A 568 13.02 -14.27 -11.63
CA ARG A 568 14.19 -15.18 -11.40
C ARG A 568 15.03 -14.75 -10.20
N ALA A 569 15.28 -13.44 -10.08
CA ALA A 569 16.03 -12.91 -8.94
C ALA A 569 15.28 -13.15 -7.63
N VAL A 570 13.97 -12.86 -7.58
CA VAL A 570 13.13 -13.13 -6.40
C VAL A 570 13.14 -14.62 -6.06
N ALA A 571 12.96 -15.52 -7.03
CA ALA A 571 12.97 -16.96 -6.78
C ALA A 571 14.29 -17.43 -6.14
N ARG A 572 15.44 -16.96 -6.65
CA ARG A 572 16.75 -17.26 -6.07
C ARG A 572 16.96 -16.68 -4.68
N PHE A 573 16.53 -15.43 -4.48
CA PHE A 573 16.65 -14.78 -3.17
C PHE A 573 15.74 -15.41 -2.12
N GLU A 574 14.58 -15.88 -2.52
CA GLU A 574 13.70 -16.66 -1.64
C GLU A 574 14.26 -18.05 -1.29
N ALA A 575 15.08 -18.60 -2.19
CA ALA A 575 15.89 -19.79 -1.91
C ALA A 575 17.12 -19.49 -1.04
N ALA A 576 17.30 -18.25 -0.57
CA ALA A 576 18.52 -17.78 0.10
C ALA A 576 19.81 -17.93 -0.76
N GLN A 577 19.66 -17.92 -2.08
CA GLN A 577 20.74 -17.98 -3.06
C GLN A 577 20.99 -16.56 -3.63
N VAL A 578 21.78 -15.78 -2.91
CA VAL A 578 22.11 -14.40 -3.33
C VAL A 578 23.53 -14.39 -3.88
N THR A 579 23.68 -14.08 -5.18
CA THR A 579 24.97 -13.96 -5.85
C THR A 579 25.12 -12.57 -6.44
N ASP A 580 26.37 -12.10 -6.58
CA ASP A 580 26.67 -10.81 -7.20
C ASP A 580 26.18 -10.76 -8.66
N ASP A 581 26.23 -11.88 -9.38
CA ASP A 581 25.71 -12.00 -10.74
C ASP A 581 24.20 -11.74 -10.78
N THR A 582 23.44 -12.31 -9.85
CA THR A 582 21.99 -12.11 -9.80
C THR A 582 21.60 -10.67 -9.42
N ILE A 583 22.36 -10.05 -8.51
CA ILE A 583 22.20 -8.62 -8.19
C ILE A 583 22.65 -7.75 -9.37
N GLY A 584 23.73 -8.12 -10.05
CA GLY A 584 24.23 -7.48 -11.24
C GLY A 584 23.21 -7.51 -12.38
N ASP A 585 22.57 -8.64 -12.61
CA ASP A 585 21.50 -8.80 -13.62
C ASP A 585 20.35 -7.80 -13.40
N LEU A 586 19.91 -7.60 -12.16
CA LEU A 586 18.88 -6.60 -11.82
C LEU A 586 19.36 -5.17 -12.13
N SER A 587 20.66 -4.89 -11.92
CA SER A 587 21.23 -3.56 -12.08
C SER A 587 21.54 -3.25 -13.55
N VAL A 588 22.00 -4.24 -14.33
CA VAL A 588 22.39 -4.09 -15.74
C VAL A 588 21.19 -4.10 -16.68
N ASN A 589 20.23 -5.02 -16.44
CA ASN A 589 19.10 -5.19 -17.35
C ASN A 589 17.92 -4.27 -17.04
N LEU A 590 17.91 -3.64 -15.86
CA LEU A 590 16.85 -2.73 -15.42
C LEU A 590 17.40 -1.33 -15.12
N THR A 591 18.03 -0.72 -16.13
CA THR A 591 18.63 0.61 -16.07
C THR A 591 17.70 1.69 -16.62
N GLY A 592 17.93 2.95 -16.22
CA GLY A 592 17.17 4.11 -16.70
C GLY A 592 15.86 4.34 -15.91
N THR A 593 14.97 5.13 -16.52
CA THR A 593 13.65 5.40 -15.96
C THR A 593 12.76 4.18 -16.19
N LEU A 594 12.48 3.45 -15.15
CA LEU A 594 11.59 2.30 -15.20
C LEU A 594 10.14 2.71 -14.93
N PRO A 595 9.15 2.01 -15.53
CA PRO A 595 7.77 2.13 -15.12
C PRO A 595 7.62 1.89 -13.60
N SER A 596 6.70 2.61 -12.97
CA SER A 596 6.59 2.68 -11.50
C SER A 596 6.45 1.31 -10.82
N ARG A 597 5.69 0.42 -11.44
CA ARG A 597 5.46 -0.93 -10.92
C ARG A 597 6.70 -1.81 -11.05
N LEU A 598 7.37 -1.78 -12.19
CA LEU A 598 8.60 -2.54 -12.42
C LEU A 598 9.72 -2.06 -11.47
N GLN A 599 9.81 -0.75 -11.25
CA GLN A 599 10.74 -0.18 -10.28
C GLN A 599 10.48 -0.70 -8.88
N ALA A 600 9.20 -0.72 -8.44
CA ALA A 600 8.82 -1.23 -7.12
C ALA A 600 9.20 -2.72 -6.95
N TYR A 601 8.96 -3.54 -7.96
CA TYR A 601 9.34 -4.97 -7.92
C TYR A 601 10.86 -5.18 -7.92
N ARG A 602 11.62 -4.40 -8.71
CA ARG A 602 13.08 -4.42 -8.67
C ARG A 602 13.61 -4.06 -7.28
N ASP A 603 13.10 -2.96 -6.71
CA ASP A 603 13.55 -2.46 -5.42
C ASP A 603 13.16 -3.44 -4.29
N LEU A 604 12.00 -4.12 -4.41
CA LEU A 604 11.62 -5.21 -3.51
C LEU A 604 12.55 -6.42 -3.63
N ALA A 605 12.92 -6.82 -4.85
CA ALA A 605 13.89 -7.91 -5.05
C ALA A 605 15.22 -7.59 -4.38
N LEU A 606 15.73 -6.36 -4.55
CA LEU A 606 16.94 -5.89 -3.88
C LEU A 606 16.79 -5.84 -2.35
N ALA A 607 15.60 -5.49 -1.84
CA ALA A 607 15.32 -5.52 -0.40
C ALA A 607 15.36 -6.96 0.15
N ILE A 608 14.80 -7.93 -0.57
CA ILE A 608 14.86 -9.35 -0.20
C ILE A 608 16.32 -9.83 -0.19
N ALA A 609 17.11 -9.52 -1.23
CA ALA A 609 18.52 -9.87 -1.29
C ALA A 609 19.30 -9.29 -0.10
N ALA A 610 19.10 -8.00 0.17
CA ALA A 610 19.76 -7.31 1.28
C ALA A 610 19.33 -7.90 2.64
N THR A 611 18.08 -8.33 2.80
CA THR A 611 17.61 -9.01 4.01
C THR A 611 18.30 -10.36 4.20
N VAL A 612 18.41 -11.16 3.15
CA VAL A 612 19.08 -12.47 3.18
C VAL A 612 20.58 -12.32 3.49
N THR A 613 21.24 -11.31 2.93
CA THR A 613 22.67 -11.02 3.17
C THR A 613 22.92 -10.21 4.44
N GLN A 614 21.88 -9.93 5.22
CA GLN A 614 21.92 -9.12 6.46
C GLN A 614 22.49 -7.70 6.25
N ASP A 615 22.31 -7.13 5.04
CA ASP A 615 22.58 -5.71 4.78
C ASP A 615 21.34 -4.88 5.15
N ASN A 616 21.22 -4.58 6.43
CA ASN A 616 19.99 -4.02 7.01
C ASN A 616 19.72 -2.58 6.57
N VAL A 617 20.77 -1.78 6.33
CA VAL A 617 20.66 -0.41 5.83
C VAL A 617 20.10 -0.43 4.41
N LYS A 618 20.71 -1.22 3.54
CA LYS A 618 20.25 -1.37 2.17
C LYS A 618 18.86 -2.00 2.09
N ALA A 619 18.53 -2.97 2.95
CA ALA A 619 17.21 -3.55 3.04
C ALA A 619 16.14 -2.50 3.40
N LYS A 620 16.43 -1.62 4.37
CA LYS A 620 15.52 -0.51 4.75
C LYS A 620 15.34 0.46 3.60
N GLU A 621 16.43 0.95 3.02
CA GLU A 621 16.41 1.92 1.92
C GLU A 621 15.64 1.39 0.70
N THR A 622 15.96 0.17 0.26
CA THR A 622 15.31 -0.42 -0.91
C THR A 622 13.84 -0.75 -0.65
N LEU A 623 13.50 -1.16 0.58
CA LEU A 623 12.11 -1.40 0.96
C LEU A 623 11.29 -0.11 0.98
N GLN A 624 11.86 0.99 1.47
CA GLN A 624 11.23 2.32 1.40
C GLN A 624 11.03 2.78 -0.04
N LYS A 625 12.00 2.55 -0.93
CA LYS A 625 11.86 2.84 -2.37
C LYS A 625 10.77 1.99 -3.01
N ALA A 626 10.71 0.70 -2.70
CA ALA A 626 9.69 -0.21 -3.23
C ALA A 626 8.26 0.20 -2.83
N THR A 627 8.08 0.73 -1.62
CA THR A 627 6.76 1.07 -1.07
C THR A 627 6.37 2.54 -1.20
N GLY A 628 7.34 3.42 -1.45
CA GLY A 628 7.17 4.89 -1.46
C GLY A 628 6.80 5.49 -2.81
N GLY A 629 6.64 4.70 -3.87
CA GLY A 629 6.25 5.18 -5.21
C GLY A 629 4.84 5.78 -5.23
N LYS A 630 4.55 6.62 -6.24
CA LYS A 630 3.21 7.23 -6.41
C LYS A 630 2.10 6.19 -6.52
N HIS A 631 2.40 5.04 -7.12
CA HIS A 631 1.46 3.93 -7.35
C HIS A 631 2.17 2.60 -7.06
N PRO A 632 2.32 2.22 -5.77
CA PRO A 632 2.90 0.92 -5.44
C PRO A 632 1.98 -0.20 -5.97
N PRO A 633 2.52 -1.37 -6.32
CA PRO A 633 1.71 -2.50 -6.76
C PRO A 633 0.63 -2.86 -5.74
N ASN A 634 -0.58 -3.19 -6.22
CA ASN A 634 -1.71 -3.56 -5.34
C ASN A 634 -1.80 -5.05 -5.08
N GLU A 635 -0.93 -5.82 -5.68
CA GLU A 635 -1.00 -7.27 -5.63
C GLU A 635 -0.72 -7.79 -4.24
N PRO A 636 -1.55 -8.71 -3.73
CA PRO A 636 -1.34 -9.34 -2.44
C PRO A 636 0.05 -9.92 -2.25
N ARG A 637 0.60 -10.57 -3.28
CA ARG A 637 1.96 -11.16 -3.25
C ARG A 637 3.08 -10.12 -3.08
N PHE A 638 2.92 -8.91 -3.63
CA PHE A 638 3.89 -7.83 -3.41
C PHE A 638 3.93 -7.45 -1.93
N TRP A 639 2.76 -7.16 -1.34
CA TRP A 639 2.65 -6.75 0.05
C TRP A 639 3.00 -7.89 1.03
N ALA A 640 2.76 -9.14 0.66
CA ALA A 640 3.22 -10.27 1.45
C ALA A 640 4.75 -10.35 1.54
N ARG A 641 5.46 -10.13 0.41
CA ARG A 641 6.93 -10.08 0.40
C ARG A 641 7.48 -8.86 1.15
N VAL A 642 6.80 -7.71 1.03
CA VAL A 642 7.10 -6.52 1.84
C VAL A 642 6.95 -6.83 3.34
N ALA A 643 5.84 -7.46 3.74
CA ALA A 643 5.59 -7.86 5.12
C ALA A 643 6.68 -8.82 5.63
N TRP A 644 7.07 -9.80 4.82
CA TRP A 644 8.15 -10.72 5.17
C TRP A 644 9.49 -10.00 5.37
N ALA A 645 9.84 -9.06 4.49
CA ALA A 645 11.07 -8.29 4.62
C ALA A 645 11.08 -7.42 5.91
N TYR A 646 9.94 -6.86 6.31
CA TYR A 646 9.81 -6.19 7.60
C TYR A 646 9.95 -7.17 8.78
N PHE A 647 9.31 -8.34 8.71
CA PHE A 647 9.39 -9.38 9.74
C PHE A 647 10.82 -9.82 10.00
N MET A 648 11.58 -10.13 8.95
CA MET A 648 12.97 -10.54 9.04
C MET A 648 13.91 -9.48 9.62
N ARG A 649 13.52 -8.21 9.56
CA ARG A 649 14.24 -7.10 10.20
C ARG A 649 13.79 -6.84 11.64
N GLY A 650 12.79 -7.58 12.12
CA GLY A 650 12.21 -7.38 13.45
C GLY A 650 11.24 -6.20 13.54
N ASP A 651 10.84 -5.61 12.42
CA ASP A 651 9.84 -4.55 12.36
C ASP A 651 8.43 -5.16 12.32
N VAL A 652 7.93 -5.48 13.52
CA VAL A 652 6.60 -6.10 13.67
C VAL A 652 5.50 -5.13 13.25
N ALA A 653 5.65 -3.84 13.52
CA ALA A 653 4.67 -2.82 13.13
C ALA A 653 4.60 -2.67 11.60
N GLY A 654 5.74 -2.60 10.92
CA GLY A 654 5.83 -2.61 9.47
C GLY A 654 5.23 -3.89 8.86
N THR A 655 5.47 -5.04 9.49
CA THR A 655 4.87 -6.33 9.07
C THR A 655 3.35 -6.29 9.11
N ILE A 656 2.76 -5.83 10.21
CA ILE A 656 1.30 -5.69 10.38
C ILE A 656 0.75 -4.67 9.38
N GLY A 657 1.43 -3.53 9.22
CA GLY A 657 1.05 -2.51 8.24
C GLY A 657 1.03 -3.03 6.80
N ALA A 658 2.05 -3.78 6.39
CA ALA A 658 2.09 -4.41 5.08
C ALA A 658 1.03 -5.52 4.94
N ARG A 659 0.84 -6.35 5.99
CA ARG A 659 -0.18 -7.39 6.03
C ARG A 659 -1.60 -6.81 5.86
N SER A 660 -1.90 -5.67 6.45
CA SER A 660 -3.20 -5.00 6.33
C SER A 660 -3.53 -4.52 4.92
N ARG A 661 -2.52 -4.37 4.05
CA ARG A 661 -2.69 -4.01 2.63
C ARG A 661 -2.97 -5.21 1.73
N ILE A 662 -2.91 -6.43 2.26
CA ILE A 662 -3.24 -7.64 1.50
C ILE A 662 -4.75 -7.82 1.52
N VAL A 663 -5.40 -7.56 0.40
CA VAL A 663 -6.87 -7.62 0.26
C VAL A 663 -7.23 -8.47 -0.96
N TRP A 664 -8.20 -9.35 -0.77
CA TRP A 664 -8.82 -10.16 -1.82
C TRP A 664 -10.23 -9.69 -2.10
N PHE A 665 -10.61 -9.66 -3.36
CA PHE A 665 -11.90 -9.13 -3.80
C PHE A 665 -12.94 -10.22 -4.09
N GLY A 666 -12.63 -11.49 -3.83
CA GLY A 666 -13.52 -12.63 -4.02
C GLY A 666 -14.18 -13.14 -2.75
N GLN A 667 -14.69 -14.38 -2.83
CA GLN A 667 -15.27 -15.11 -1.70
C GLN A 667 -14.23 -15.91 -0.89
N SER A 668 -13.05 -16.18 -1.47
CA SER A 668 -11.96 -16.88 -0.80
C SER A 668 -11.40 -16.05 0.34
N LYS A 669 -11.01 -16.72 1.42
CA LYS A 669 -10.37 -16.08 2.55
C LYS A 669 -8.90 -15.85 2.24
N ALA A 670 -8.39 -14.66 2.55
CA ALA A 670 -6.97 -14.35 2.42
C ALA A 670 -6.09 -15.35 3.21
N GLU A 671 -6.64 -15.89 4.27
CA GLU A 671 -6.01 -16.87 5.15
C GLU A 671 -5.64 -18.20 4.46
N ASP A 672 -6.24 -18.49 3.29
CA ASP A 672 -5.95 -19.73 2.55
C ASP A 672 -4.75 -19.61 1.58
N GLU A 673 -4.19 -18.41 1.43
CA GLU A 673 -3.06 -18.17 0.52
C GLU A 673 -1.71 -18.46 1.20
N PRO A 674 -0.82 -19.24 0.58
CA PRO A 674 0.45 -19.65 1.19
C PRO A 674 1.32 -18.49 1.67
N VAL A 675 1.42 -17.42 0.87
CA VAL A 675 2.21 -16.24 1.23
C VAL A 675 1.62 -15.49 2.42
N VAL A 676 0.29 -15.50 2.58
CA VAL A 676 -0.40 -14.89 3.73
C VAL A 676 -0.22 -15.75 4.96
N GLN A 677 -0.40 -17.07 4.84
CA GLN A 677 -0.17 -18.01 5.94
C GLN A 677 1.26 -17.94 6.47
N LEU A 678 2.24 -17.71 5.59
CA LEU A 678 3.64 -17.51 5.98
C LEU A 678 3.80 -16.27 6.88
N ILE A 679 3.17 -15.15 6.51
CA ILE A 679 3.22 -13.92 7.30
C ILE A 679 2.47 -14.09 8.62
N ASP A 680 1.29 -14.72 8.59
CA ASP A 680 0.49 -14.96 9.79
C ASP A 680 1.23 -15.91 10.75
N ALA A 681 1.93 -16.93 10.24
CA ALA A 681 2.83 -17.78 11.05
C ALA A 681 3.97 -16.98 11.69
N GLY A 682 4.60 -16.06 10.93
CA GLY A 682 5.60 -15.16 11.45
C GLY A 682 5.07 -14.23 12.56
N LEU A 683 3.88 -13.65 12.36
CA LEU A 683 3.23 -12.81 13.37
C LEU A 683 2.82 -13.58 14.62
N LEU A 684 2.34 -14.82 14.48
CA LEU A 684 2.07 -15.72 15.62
C LEU A 684 3.35 -16.01 16.41
N LEU A 685 4.45 -16.29 15.69
CA LEU A 685 5.76 -16.48 16.33
C LEU A 685 6.24 -15.21 17.05
N ALA A 686 6.04 -14.03 16.43
CA ALA A 686 6.37 -12.74 17.06
C ALA A 686 5.47 -12.43 18.25
N SER A 687 4.26 -12.99 18.32
CA SER A 687 3.35 -12.88 19.47
C SER A 687 3.65 -13.90 20.58
N GLY A 688 4.60 -14.82 20.38
CA GLY A 688 4.92 -15.88 21.36
C GLY A 688 3.93 -17.04 21.36
N LEU A 689 3.39 -17.38 20.19
CA LEU A 689 2.46 -18.49 19.97
C LEU A 689 3.09 -19.51 19.01
N PRO A 690 4.20 -20.18 19.40
CA PRO A 690 4.99 -21.02 18.51
C PRO A 690 4.24 -22.27 18.05
N ASP A 691 3.34 -22.83 18.84
CA ASP A 691 2.47 -23.96 18.49
C ASP A 691 1.55 -23.61 17.31
N LYS A 692 0.89 -22.45 17.36
CA LYS A 692 0.04 -21.97 16.27
C LYS A 692 0.86 -21.61 15.02
N ALA A 693 2.02 -20.98 15.22
CA ALA A 693 2.95 -20.66 14.14
C ALA A 693 3.43 -21.92 13.41
N LEU A 694 3.82 -22.95 14.16
CA LEU A 694 4.26 -24.27 13.63
C LEU A 694 3.15 -24.92 12.82
N ALA A 695 1.93 -24.99 13.35
CA ALA A 695 0.78 -25.59 12.67
C ALA A 695 0.42 -24.94 11.33
N LEU A 696 0.66 -23.63 11.18
CA LEU A 696 0.54 -22.95 9.88
C LEU A 696 1.73 -23.25 8.98
N ALA A 697 2.96 -23.17 9.50
CA ALA A 697 4.18 -23.34 8.73
C ALA A 697 4.37 -24.77 8.21
N GLU A 698 3.83 -25.80 8.88
CA GLU A 698 3.86 -27.20 8.45
C GLU A 698 3.13 -27.45 7.13
N ARG A 699 2.13 -26.62 6.81
CA ARG A 699 1.35 -26.71 5.57
C ARG A 699 2.07 -26.11 4.37
N LEU A 700 3.16 -25.39 4.60
CA LEU A 700 3.88 -24.60 3.62
C LEU A 700 5.18 -25.27 3.21
N GLN A 701 5.59 -25.04 1.95
CA GLN A 701 6.85 -25.52 1.40
C GLN A 701 7.84 -24.36 1.19
N GLY A 702 9.12 -24.71 1.09
CA GLY A 702 10.19 -23.74 0.79
C GLY A 702 11.06 -23.42 1.99
N VAL A 703 12.08 -22.60 1.76
CA VAL A 703 13.11 -22.24 2.75
C VAL A 703 12.54 -21.44 3.91
N ARG A 704 11.70 -20.46 3.63
CA ARG A 704 11.13 -19.55 4.66
C ARG A 704 10.25 -20.28 5.68
N PRO A 705 9.29 -21.14 5.28
CA PRO A 705 8.54 -21.94 6.24
C PRO A 705 9.42 -22.88 7.08
N GLN A 706 10.49 -23.45 6.48
CA GLN A 706 11.45 -24.29 7.21
C GLN A 706 12.19 -23.51 8.30
N LEU A 707 12.61 -22.27 8.02
CA LEU A 707 13.20 -21.40 9.03
C LEU A 707 12.21 -21.05 10.15
N LEU A 708 10.95 -20.73 9.81
CA LEU A 708 9.91 -20.47 10.82
C LEU A 708 9.64 -21.69 11.71
N ARG A 709 9.61 -22.89 11.12
CA ARG A 709 9.45 -24.13 11.91
C ARG A 709 10.63 -24.32 12.85
N ALA A 710 11.86 -24.10 12.39
CA ALA A 710 13.04 -24.19 13.25
C ALA A 710 12.98 -23.21 14.44
N TYR A 711 12.54 -21.98 14.23
CA TYR A 711 12.32 -21.01 15.32
C TYR A 711 11.21 -21.47 16.27
N ALA A 712 10.08 -21.92 15.75
CA ALA A 712 8.96 -22.38 16.54
C ALA A 712 9.33 -23.63 17.38
N ASP A 713 10.07 -24.58 16.80
CA ASP A 713 10.55 -25.77 17.49
C ASP A 713 11.55 -25.43 18.63
N LEU A 714 12.42 -24.44 18.42
CA LEU A 714 13.30 -23.94 19.49
C LEU A 714 12.50 -23.31 20.64
N ASP A 715 11.49 -22.49 20.31
CA ASP A 715 10.60 -21.88 21.30
C ASP A 715 9.76 -22.92 22.08
N LEU A 716 9.44 -24.06 21.44
CA LEU A 716 8.72 -25.20 22.02
C LEU A 716 9.66 -26.16 22.79
N GLY A 717 10.97 -25.87 22.87
CA GLY A 717 11.94 -26.73 23.50
C GLY A 717 12.19 -28.05 22.74
N LYS A 718 12.03 -28.06 21.41
CA LYS A 718 12.26 -29.19 20.50
C LYS A 718 13.52 -29.01 19.64
N PRO A 719 14.72 -28.90 20.21
CA PRO A 719 15.89 -28.49 19.42
C PRO A 719 16.31 -29.56 18.38
N ARG A 720 15.92 -30.81 18.54
CA ARG A 720 16.19 -31.87 17.53
C ARG A 720 15.37 -31.68 16.26
N ASP A 721 14.11 -31.23 16.38
CA ASP A 721 13.26 -30.93 15.23
C ASP A 721 13.75 -29.69 14.54
N ALA A 722 14.09 -28.65 15.31
CA ALA A 722 14.73 -27.42 14.79
C ALA A 722 16.02 -27.70 14.01
N LEU A 723 16.87 -28.63 14.51
CA LEU A 723 18.09 -29.06 13.83
C LEU A 723 17.80 -29.70 12.47
N LYS A 724 16.81 -30.56 12.39
CA LYS A 724 16.37 -31.22 11.15
C LYS A 724 15.89 -30.18 10.12
N GLU A 725 15.10 -29.18 10.52
CA GLU A 725 14.64 -28.12 9.63
C GLU A 725 15.80 -27.25 9.16
N ALA A 726 16.71 -26.86 10.04
CA ALA A 726 17.88 -26.06 9.68
C ALA A 726 18.81 -26.81 8.70
N ASP A 727 19.05 -28.11 8.91
CA ASP A 727 19.85 -28.96 8.01
C ASP A 727 19.17 -29.13 6.64
N ALA A 728 17.84 -29.23 6.60
CA ALA A 728 17.07 -29.26 5.35
C ALA A 728 17.23 -27.95 4.54
N VAL A 729 17.27 -26.78 5.21
CA VAL A 729 17.57 -25.50 4.57
C VAL A 729 18.99 -25.48 4.05
N LEU A 730 19.98 -25.87 4.85
CA LEU A 730 21.40 -25.85 4.48
C LEU A 730 21.74 -26.81 3.33
N LYS A 731 20.98 -27.88 3.17
CA LYS A 731 21.11 -28.79 2.00
C LYS A 731 20.77 -28.06 0.69
N LYS A 732 19.80 -27.13 0.70
CA LYS A 732 19.37 -26.36 -0.45
C LYS A 732 20.18 -25.05 -0.61
N SER A 733 20.51 -24.44 0.52
CA SER A 733 21.15 -23.10 0.60
C SER A 733 22.31 -23.14 1.62
N PRO A 734 23.47 -23.70 1.23
CA PRO A 734 24.61 -23.91 2.13
C PRO A 734 25.16 -22.61 2.75
N ASP A 735 24.90 -21.48 2.10
CA ASP A 735 25.38 -20.17 2.55
C ASP A 735 24.42 -19.39 3.44
N SER A 736 23.23 -19.93 3.71
CA SER A 736 22.26 -19.29 4.59
C SER A 736 22.84 -19.10 6.01
N MET A 737 23.17 -17.84 6.35
CA MET A 737 23.72 -17.47 7.66
C MET A 737 22.71 -17.79 8.78
N GLU A 738 21.46 -17.52 8.54
CA GLU A 738 20.37 -17.75 9.49
C GLU A 738 20.21 -19.25 9.81
N ALA A 739 20.18 -20.12 8.78
CA ALA A 739 20.12 -21.55 8.97
C ALA A 739 21.35 -22.12 9.68
N LYS A 740 22.55 -21.56 9.41
CA LYS A 740 23.78 -21.93 10.14
C LYS A 740 23.66 -21.59 11.63
N ILE A 741 23.15 -20.40 11.96
CA ILE A 741 22.93 -19.97 13.35
C ILE A 741 21.91 -20.87 14.05
N LEU A 742 20.75 -21.12 13.41
CA LEU A 742 19.72 -22.00 13.97
C LEU A 742 20.22 -23.42 14.20
N ARG A 743 20.99 -23.96 13.25
CA ARG A 743 21.58 -25.30 13.38
C ARG A 743 22.48 -25.40 14.62
N GLU A 744 23.42 -24.46 14.77
CA GLU A 744 24.35 -24.54 15.88
C GLU A 744 23.66 -24.21 17.24
N GLN A 745 22.65 -23.35 17.25
CA GLN A 745 21.79 -23.12 18.41
C GLN A 745 21.07 -24.41 18.81
N ALA A 746 20.46 -25.09 17.83
CA ALA A 746 19.76 -26.36 18.07
C ALA A 746 20.71 -27.48 18.55
N ARG A 747 21.90 -27.57 17.96
CA ARG A 747 22.95 -28.52 18.42
C ARG A 747 23.39 -28.21 19.85
N MET A 748 23.62 -26.94 20.18
CA MET A 748 24.03 -26.55 21.52
C MET A 748 22.97 -26.89 22.58
N GLN A 749 21.67 -26.85 22.22
CA GLN A 749 20.59 -27.23 23.13
C GLN A 749 20.28 -28.73 23.16
N SER A 750 20.60 -29.49 22.10
CA SER A 750 20.26 -30.93 21.98
C SER A 750 21.38 -31.90 22.29
N THR A 751 22.65 -31.44 22.41
CA THR A 751 23.82 -32.26 22.63
C THR A 751 24.48 -31.96 23.99
N GLU A 752 25.44 -32.80 24.40
CA GLU A 752 26.17 -32.64 25.65
C GLU A 752 27.69 -32.83 25.45
N GLY A 753 28.44 -32.48 26.47
CA GLY A 753 29.88 -32.70 26.47
C GLY A 753 30.64 -32.02 25.33
N LYS A 754 31.46 -32.80 24.60
CA LYS A 754 32.30 -32.28 23.54
C LYS A 754 31.50 -31.67 22.36
N GLU A 755 30.42 -32.31 21.96
CA GLU A 755 29.57 -31.84 20.84
C GLU A 755 28.93 -30.49 21.15
N ARG A 756 28.47 -30.29 22.40
CA ARG A 756 27.95 -28.99 22.84
C ARG A 756 29.05 -27.90 22.80
N GLY A 757 30.29 -28.26 23.19
CA GLY A 757 31.42 -27.35 23.09
C GLY A 757 31.72 -26.94 21.66
N GLU A 758 31.76 -27.88 20.71
CA GLU A 758 31.96 -27.60 19.30
C GLU A 758 30.84 -26.71 18.70
N ALA A 759 29.57 -26.99 19.07
CA ALA A 759 28.44 -26.18 18.64
C ALA A 759 28.50 -24.75 19.22
N THR A 760 28.97 -24.63 20.48
CA THR A 760 29.15 -23.31 21.13
C THR A 760 30.21 -22.49 20.39
N GLU A 761 31.39 -23.06 20.12
CA GLU A 761 32.46 -22.39 19.37
C GLU A 761 32.03 -21.99 17.96
N ALA A 762 31.30 -22.90 17.27
CA ALA A 762 30.77 -22.62 15.95
C ALA A 762 29.76 -21.46 15.96
N LEU A 763 28.83 -21.46 16.94
CA LEU A 763 27.84 -20.39 17.08
C LEU A 763 28.46 -19.05 17.47
N GLU A 764 29.50 -19.04 18.33
CA GLU A 764 30.28 -17.84 18.62
C GLU A 764 30.98 -17.27 17.39
N LYS A 765 31.55 -18.14 16.56
CA LYS A 765 32.17 -17.74 15.28
C LYS A 765 31.12 -17.09 14.35
N LEU A 766 29.96 -17.73 14.21
CA LEU A 766 28.85 -17.21 13.42
C LEU A 766 28.33 -15.87 13.99
N ALA A 767 28.21 -15.75 15.32
CA ALA A 767 27.79 -14.52 15.98
C ALA A 767 28.75 -13.35 15.78
N ARG A 768 30.05 -13.62 15.53
CA ARG A 768 31.02 -12.59 15.14
C ARG A 768 30.98 -12.26 13.64
N GLN A 769 30.57 -13.20 12.80
CA GLN A 769 30.48 -13.01 11.34
C GLN A 769 29.17 -12.36 10.89
N ALA A 770 28.08 -12.55 11.62
CA ALA A 770 26.78 -12.01 11.31
C ALA A 770 26.78 -10.46 11.37
N LYS A 771 26.22 -9.82 10.35
CA LYS A 771 26.08 -8.36 10.29
C LYS A 771 25.03 -7.81 11.26
N ASN A 772 24.09 -8.64 11.68
CA ASN A 772 23.10 -8.33 12.71
C ASN A 772 23.42 -9.08 14.01
N LYS A 773 22.65 -8.82 15.06
CA LYS A 773 22.88 -9.42 16.39
C LYS A 773 22.11 -10.71 16.65
N ILE A 774 21.56 -11.35 15.62
CA ILE A 774 20.81 -12.60 15.74
C ILE A 774 21.65 -13.74 16.34
N GLY A 775 22.91 -13.81 15.95
CA GLY A 775 23.84 -14.82 16.50
C GLY A 775 24.09 -14.65 18.01
N ARG A 776 24.20 -13.42 18.49
CA ARG A 776 24.33 -13.11 19.93
C ARG A 776 23.06 -13.46 20.69
N HIS A 777 21.89 -13.14 20.12
CA HIS A 777 20.61 -13.58 20.65
C HIS A 777 20.53 -15.11 20.77
N ALA A 778 20.83 -15.82 19.68
CA ALA A 778 20.79 -17.28 19.63
C ALA A 778 21.72 -17.92 20.69
N LEU A 779 22.94 -17.39 20.81
CA LEU A 779 23.91 -17.86 21.78
C LEU A 779 23.44 -17.62 23.22
N GLY A 780 22.90 -16.46 23.51
CA GLY A 780 22.36 -16.12 24.82
C GLY A 780 21.18 -16.98 25.22
N VAL A 781 20.24 -17.19 24.31
CA VAL A 781 19.06 -18.06 24.55
C VAL A 781 19.50 -19.53 24.74
N ALA A 782 20.49 -20.01 23.95
CA ALA A 782 21.00 -21.36 24.11
C ALA A 782 21.73 -21.57 25.45
N HIS A 783 22.52 -20.62 25.91
CA HIS A 783 23.11 -20.64 27.26
C HIS A 783 22.05 -20.63 28.35
N PHE A 784 21.01 -19.81 28.19
CA PHE A 784 19.90 -19.76 29.15
C PHE A 784 19.15 -21.09 29.23
N ALA A 785 18.83 -21.70 28.09
CA ALA A 785 18.20 -23.01 28.04
C ALA A 785 19.05 -24.13 28.68
N ASN A 786 20.37 -23.98 28.66
CA ASN A 786 21.32 -24.91 29.27
C ASN A 786 21.63 -24.61 30.75
N GLY A 787 20.99 -23.58 31.34
CA GLY A 787 21.21 -23.17 32.73
C GLY A 787 22.49 -22.32 32.96
N ASN A 788 23.20 -21.95 31.90
CA ASN A 788 24.42 -21.13 31.99
C ASN A 788 24.05 -19.63 32.08
N VAL A 789 23.46 -19.22 33.22
CA VAL A 789 22.82 -17.91 33.43
C VAL A 789 23.76 -16.75 33.20
N LYS A 790 25.03 -16.81 33.65
CA LYS A 790 26.00 -15.70 33.50
C LYS A 790 26.40 -15.47 32.05
N GLU A 791 26.70 -16.53 31.34
CA GLU A 791 27.04 -16.51 29.94
C GLU A 791 25.84 -16.04 29.12
N ALA A 792 24.63 -16.52 29.44
CA ALA A 792 23.38 -16.09 28.83
C ALA A 792 23.19 -14.57 28.98
N GLN A 793 23.32 -14.05 30.23
CA GLN A 793 23.21 -12.62 30.50
C GLN A 793 24.22 -11.81 29.67
N THR A 794 25.49 -12.22 29.64
CA THR A 794 26.55 -11.54 28.89
C THR A 794 26.22 -11.47 27.39
N GLN A 795 25.79 -12.58 26.78
CA GLN A 795 25.49 -12.64 25.38
C GLN A 795 24.21 -11.86 25.04
N LEU A 796 23.20 -11.93 25.88
CA LEU A 796 21.94 -11.18 25.70
C LEU A 796 22.15 -9.67 25.85
N GLU A 797 23.01 -9.22 26.80
CA GLU A 797 23.39 -7.83 26.90
C GLU A 797 24.09 -7.32 25.64
N GLN A 798 25.00 -8.12 25.07
CA GLN A 798 25.63 -7.80 23.79
C GLN A 798 24.63 -7.82 22.62
N ALA A 799 23.61 -8.66 22.70
CA ALA A 799 22.57 -8.74 21.68
C ALA A 799 21.67 -7.48 21.64
N VAL A 800 21.60 -6.71 22.73
CA VAL A 800 20.78 -5.50 22.83
C VAL A 800 21.59 -4.21 23.03
N ALA A 801 22.93 -4.32 23.13
CA ALA A 801 23.80 -3.15 23.20
C ALA A 801 23.88 -2.47 21.85
N ASP A 802 23.96 -1.14 21.79
CA ASP A 802 24.26 -0.32 20.61
C ASP A 802 23.48 -0.76 19.34
N LEU A 803 22.18 -0.94 19.51
CA LEU A 803 21.31 -1.29 18.38
C LEU A 803 21.21 -0.12 17.40
N SER A 804 21.48 -0.39 16.13
CA SER A 804 21.41 0.58 15.03
C SER A 804 20.88 -0.10 13.76
N ASP A 805 20.65 0.70 12.71
CA ASP A 805 20.27 0.14 11.40
C ASP A 805 21.40 -0.73 10.78
N GLU A 806 22.67 -0.48 11.12
CA GLU A 806 23.80 -1.32 10.68
C GLU A 806 23.87 -2.64 11.46
N ALA A 807 23.51 -2.63 12.74
CA ALA A 807 23.61 -3.79 13.62
C ALA A 807 22.30 -4.03 14.40
N PRO A 808 21.17 -4.28 13.74
CA PRO A 808 19.91 -4.52 14.42
C PRO A 808 19.88 -5.91 15.06
N ASN A 809 18.96 -6.07 16.00
CA ASN A 809 18.55 -7.37 16.48
C ASN A 809 17.08 -7.61 16.13
N PRO A 810 16.74 -8.46 15.15
CA PRO A 810 15.36 -8.77 14.80
C PRO A 810 14.54 -9.34 15.96
N PHE A 811 15.20 -9.93 16.95
CA PHE A 811 14.60 -10.51 18.15
C PHE A 811 14.96 -9.75 19.43
N ALA A 812 15.19 -8.43 19.33
CA ALA A 812 15.55 -7.60 20.49
C ALA A 812 14.53 -7.73 21.62
N TYR A 813 13.24 -7.74 21.34
CA TYR A 813 12.18 -7.94 22.34
C TYR A 813 12.32 -9.26 23.10
N ARG A 814 12.74 -10.35 22.44
CA ARG A 814 13.00 -11.64 23.09
C ARG A 814 14.26 -11.60 23.96
N SER A 815 15.33 -10.95 23.47
CA SER A 815 16.57 -10.75 24.26
C SER A 815 16.30 -9.95 25.52
N TYR A 816 15.55 -8.85 25.42
CA TYR A 816 15.14 -8.05 26.56
C TYR A 816 14.26 -8.84 27.55
N THR A 817 13.34 -9.68 27.06
CA THR A 817 12.49 -10.54 27.88
C THR A 817 13.33 -11.54 28.67
N ALA A 818 14.27 -12.22 28.02
CA ALA A 818 15.16 -13.18 28.67
C ALA A 818 16.05 -12.50 29.73
N LEU A 819 16.58 -11.31 29.44
CA LEU A 819 17.30 -10.51 30.43
C LEU A 819 16.43 -10.11 31.61
N ALA A 820 15.17 -9.71 31.35
CA ALA A 820 14.23 -9.39 32.42
C ALA A 820 13.95 -10.60 33.34
N GLU A 821 13.83 -11.80 32.77
CA GLU A 821 13.66 -13.04 33.54
C GLU A 821 14.89 -13.37 34.38
N ILE A 822 16.10 -13.27 33.80
CA ILE A 822 17.37 -13.48 34.53
C ILE A 822 17.47 -12.52 35.72
N LEU A 823 17.21 -11.24 35.49
CA LEU A 823 17.29 -10.22 36.55
C LEU A 823 16.20 -10.38 37.61
N LEU A 824 15.00 -10.78 37.20
CA LEU A 824 13.88 -11.08 38.10
C LEU A 824 14.22 -12.27 39.00
N ALA A 825 14.84 -13.34 38.45
CA ALA A 825 15.29 -14.51 39.20
C ALA A 825 16.45 -14.15 40.15
N ALA A 826 17.32 -13.18 39.79
CA ALA A 826 18.36 -12.66 40.62
C ALA A 826 17.85 -11.68 41.72
N GLY A 827 16.58 -11.32 41.73
CA GLY A 827 15.98 -10.36 42.67
C GLY A 827 16.21 -8.89 42.33
N ASP A 828 16.83 -8.57 41.19
CA ASP A 828 16.99 -7.19 40.70
C ASP A 828 15.72 -6.70 40.02
N LEU A 829 14.71 -6.32 40.81
CA LEU A 829 13.44 -5.82 40.30
C LEU A 829 13.57 -4.52 39.46
N PRO A 830 14.42 -3.52 39.84
CA PRO A 830 14.62 -2.35 38.99
C PRO A 830 15.24 -2.67 37.62
N GLY A 831 16.30 -3.49 37.60
CA GLY A 831 16.94 -3.93 36.38
C GLY A 831 16.00 -4.76 35.52
N ALA A 832 15.26 -5.68 36.12
CA ALA A 832 14.25 -6.50 35.42
C ALA A 832 13.17 -5.63 34.78
N ARG A 833 12.64 -4.61 35.50
CA ARG A 833 11.65 -3.68 34.97
C ARG A 833 12.18 -2.91 33.77
N LYS A 834 13.41 -2.39 33.85
CA LYS A 834 14.05 -1.67 32.75
C LYS A 834 14.08 -2.52 31.47
N GLN A 835 14.48 -3.80 31.60
CA GLN A 835 14.54 -4.70 30.46
C GLN A 835 13.14 -5.12 29.95
N GLY A 836 12.19 -5.36 30.86
CA GLY A 836 10.80 -5.67 30.53
C GLY A 836 10.09 -4.53 29.78
N GLU A 837 10.27 -3.29 30.20
CA GLU A 837 9.74 -2.10 29.52
C GLU A 837 10.39 -1.92 28.13
N ALA A 838 11.70 -2.21 28.00
CA ALA A 838 12.38 -2.20 26.72
C ALA A 838 11.82 -3.27 25.76
N ALA A 839 11.56 -4.48 26.27
CA ALA A 839 10.90 -5.54 25.47
C ALA A 839 9.51 -5.10 24.99
N TYR A 840 8.69 -4.57 25.89
CA TYR A 840 7.35 -4.10 25.61
C TYR A 840 7.33 -2.94 24.60
N LYS A 841 8.29 -2.02 24.69
CA LYS A 841 8.43 -0.92 23.73
C LYS A 841 8.73 -1.40 22.31
N VAL A 842 9.55 -2.45 22.17
CA VAL A 842 9.90 -3.02 20.84
C VAL A 842 8.74 -3.81 20.26
N ASN A 843 8.09 -4.65 21.06
CA ASN A 843 6.97 -5.47 20.62
C ASN A 843 5.92 -5.64 21.73
N PRO A 844 4.92 -4.75 21.82
CA PRO A 844 3.84 -4.84 22.80
C PRO A 844 2.97 -6.10 22.67
N GLY A 845 2.94 -6.69 21.46
CA GLY A 845 2.18 -7.90 21.15
C GLY A 845 2.87 -9.21 21.54
N TYR A 846 4.10 -9.17 22.09
CA TYR A 846 4.81 -10.37 22.51
C TYR A 846 4.34 -10.80 23.91
N PHE A 847 3.43 -11.74 23.97
CA PHE A 847 2.80 -12.19 25.23
C PHE A 847 3.78 -12.67 26.31
N PRO A 848 4.84 -13.45 25.99
CA PRO A 848 5.82 -13.80 27.03
C PRO A 848 6.47 -12.56 27.66
N GLY A 849 6.83 -11.55 26.87
CA GLY A 849 7.42 -10.31 27.36
C GLY A 849 6.47 -9.51 28.23
N SER A 850 5.22 -9.36 27.78
CA SER A 850 4.16 -8.69 28.57
C SER A 850 3.90 -9.44 29.88
N GLY A 851 3.91 -10.78 29.86
CA GLY A 851 3.75 -11.61 31.03
C GLY A 851 4.91 -11.45 32.06
N VAL A 852 6.16 -11.43 31.58
CA VAL A 852 7.33 -11.19 32.45
C VAL A 852 7.26 -9.81 33.06
N LEU A 853 6.94 -8.79 32.27
CA LEU A 853 6.78 -7.41 32.78
C LEU A 853 5.64 -7.33 33.80
N ALA A 854 4.51 -7.97 33.56
CA ALA A 854 3.39 -8.03 34.52
C ALA A 854 3.80 -8.65 35.84
N ARG A 855 4.59 -9.76 35.83
CA ARG A 855 5.16 -10.37 37.05
C ARG A 855 6.08 -9.41 37.82
N ILE A 856 6.84 -8.60 37.10
CA ILE A 856 7.76 -7.64 37.74
C ILE A 856 6.96 -6.50 38.37
N VAL A 857 6.02 -5.87 37.65
CA VAL A 857 5.31 -4.69 38.14
C VAL A 857 4.35 -5.02 39.28
N VAL A 858 3.70 -6.22 39.25
CA VAL A 858 2.84 -6.65 40.37
C VAL A 858 3.65 -6.86 41.64
N ARG A 859 4.87 -7.40 41.56
CA ARG A 859 5.79 -7.54 42.68
C ARG A 859 6.29 -6.18 43.23
N GLN A 860 6.24 -5.14 42.39
CA GLN A 860 6.53 -3.76 42.81
C GLN A 860 5.30 -3.01 43.34
N GLY A 861 4.15 -3.68 43.44
CA GLY A 861 2.88 -3.08 43.91
C GLY A 861 2.08 -2.33 42.83
N ASP A 862 2.47 -2.42 41.57
CA ASP A 862 1.78 -1.76 40.42
C ASP A 862 0.81 -2.76 39.75
N ALA A 863 -0.24 -3.11 40.49
CA ALA A 863 -1.20 -4.13 40.06
C ALA A 863 -2.06 -3.67 38.86
N GLU A 864 -2.38 -2.39 38.77
CA GLU A 864 -3.12 -1.82 37.66
C GLU A 864 -2.36 -2.00 36.35
N ARG A 865 -1.07 -1.69 36.35
CA ARG A 865 -0.20 -1.88 35.19
C ARG A 865 -0.07 -3.34 34.80
N ALA A 866 -0.02 -4.25 35.78
CA ALA A 866 -0.01 -5.69 35.52
C ALA A 866 -1.29 -6.14 34.78
N LEU A 867 -2.46 -5.65 35.20
CA LEU A 867 -3.74 -5.96 34.55
C LEU A 867 -3.81 -5.43 33.11
N GLU A 868 -3.34 -4.20 32.87
CA GLU A 868 -3.24 -3.64 31.54
C GLU A 868 -2.38 -4.50 30.60
N LEU A 869 -1.21 -4.94 31.07
CA LEU A 869 -0.28 -5.76 30.31
C LEU A 869 -0.83 -7.15 29.97
N LEU A 870 -1.66 -7.73 30.86
CA LEU A 870 -2.24 -9.06 30.67
C LEU A 870 -3.53 -9.05 29.84
N GLN A 871 -4.25 -7.93 29.80
CA GLN A 871 -5.55 -7.83 29.12
C GLN A 871 -5.53 -8.32 27.66
N PRO A 872 -4.56 -7.93 26.79
CA PRO A 872 -4.51 -8.41 25.41
C PRO A 872 -4.32 -9.93 25.32
N MET A 873 -3.48 -10.51 26.20
CA MET A 873 -3.26 -11.95 26.26
C MET A 873 -4.54 -12.69 26.64
N PHE A 874 -5.28 -12.22 27.64
CA PHE A 874 -6.54 -12.83 28.06
C PHE A 874 -7.62 -12.70 27.00
N ALA A 875 -7.67 -11.59 26.28
CA ALA A 875 -8.61 -11.39 25.17
C ALA A 875 -8.36 -12.37 24.02
N GLU A 876 -7.09 -12.59 23.67
CA GLU A 876 -6.71 -13.46 22.56
C GLU A 876 -6.74 -14.96 22.91
N LEU A 877 -6.15 -15.34 24.05
CA LEU A 877 -5.97 -16.73 24.43
C LEU A 877 -7.15 -17.35 25.19
N LYS A 878 -8.01 -16.52 25.80
CA LYS A 878 -9.19 -16.96 26.58
C LYS A 878 -8.81 -18.05 27.58
N ASP A 879 -9.32 -19.28 27.33
CA ASP A 879 -9.08 -20.44 28.21
C ASP A 879 -7.66 -21.01 28.08
N ALA A 880 -6.91 -20.63 27.05
CA ALA A 880 -5.55 -21.10 26.80
C ALA A 880 -4.46 -20.20 27.45
N VAL A 881 -4.83 -19.25 28.30
CA VAL A 881 -3.85 -18.41 29.03
C VAL A 881 -2.95 -19.32 29.90
N PRO A 882 -1.62 -19.19 29.83
CA PRO A 882 -0.71 -20.01 30.62
C PRO A 882 -0.99 -19.91 32.13
N PRO A 883 -0.94 -21.03 32.87
CA PRO A 883 -1.22 -21.06 34.32
C PRO A 883 -0.43 -20.04 35.14
N ALA A 884 0.84 -19.84 34.79
CA ALA A 884 1.68 -18.84 35.42
C ALA A 884 1.13 -17.40 35.26
N MET A 885 0.54 -17.08 34.10
CA MET A 885 -0.06 -15.77 33.84
C MET A 885 -1.42 -15.59 34.51
N GLN A 886 -2.21 -16.68 34.61
CA GLN A 886 -3.43 -16.68 35.43
C GLN A 886 -3.11 -16.43 36.90
N MET A 887 -2.00 -16.96 37.42
CA MET A 887 -1.53 -16.69 38.79
C MET A 887 -1.14 -15.22 38.97
N VAL A 888 -0.41 -14.61 38.04
CA VAL A 888 -0.07 -13.18 38.06
C VAL A 888 -1.33 -12.31 38.02
N TYR A 889 -2.30 -12.69 37.18
CA TYR A 889 -3.59 -12.01 37.11
C TYR A 889 -4.34 -12.10 38.46
N ALA A 890 -4.36 -13.26 39.12
CA ALA A 890 -4.94 -13.43 40.45
C ALA A 890 -4.28 -12.51 41.48
N GLU A 891 -2.95 -12.46 41.53
CA GLU A 891 -2.19 -11.53 42.38
C GLU A 891 -2.58 -10.07 42.10
N ALA A 892 -2.66 -9.68 40.83
CA ALA A 892 -2.98 -8.32 40.43
C ALA A 892 -4.41 -7.89 40.82
N ILE A 893 -5.43 -8.72 40.57
CA ILE A 893 -6.82 -8.38 40.98
C ILE A 893 -6.99 -8.30 42.49
N ALA A 894 -6.22 -9.08 43.26
CA ALA A 894 -6.32 -9.06 44.72
C ALA A 894 -5.59 -7.89 45.35
N THR A 895 -4.56 -7.33 44.67
CA THR A 895 -3.68 -6.27 45.17
C THR A 895 -3.92 -4.90 44.53
N LYS A 896 -4.80 -4.80 43.49
CA LYS A 896 -5.15 -3.50 42.89
C LYS A 896 -5.73 -2.52 43.91
N LYS A 897 -5.62 -1.23 43.68
CA LYS A 897 -6.22 -0.21 44.53
C LYS A 897 -7.74 -0.40 44.63
N GLY A 898 -8.26 -0.45 45.84
CA GLY A 898 -9.66 -0.66 46.11
C GLY A 898 -10.15 -2.10 45.86
N ALA A 899 -9.26 -3.09 45.87
CA ALA A 899 -9.62 -4.50 45.73
C ALA A 899 -10.63 -4.91 46.82
N THR A 900 -11.76 -5.47 46.38
CA THR A 900 -12.87 -5.90 47.24
C THR A 900 -12.64 -7.30 47.82
N ALA A 901 -13.44 -7.67 48.80
CA ALA A 901 -13.45 -9.07 49.30
C ALA A 901 -13.82 -10.07 48.16
N SER A 902 -14.67 -9.66 47.25
CA SER A 902 -15.03 -10.45 46.06
C SER A 902 -13.85 -10.65 45.11
N ASP A 903 -13.01 -9.60 44.90
CA ASP A 903 -11.79 -9.70 44.08
C ASP A 903 -10.83 -10.73 44.67
N ARG A 904 -10.60 -10.69 45.98
CA ARG A 904 -9.72 -11.63 46.71
C ARG A 904 -10.27 -13.06 46.68
N ALA A 905 -11.59 -13.24 46.83
CA ALA A 905 -12.22 -14.55 46.71
C ALA A 905 -12.04 -15.12 45.31
N SER A 906 -12.28 -14.30 44.24
CA SER A 906 -12.05 -14.69 42.87
C SER A 906 -10.61 -15.06 42.59
N ALA A 907 -9.66 -14.31 43.16
CA ALA A 907 -8.23 -14.62 43.07
C ALA A 907 -7.90 -15.98 43.74
N GLY A 908 -8.48 -16.24 44.94
CA GLY A 908 -8.35 -17.52 45.64
C GLY A 908 -8.88 -18.69 44.85
N ASP A 909 -10.02 -18.52 44.19
CA ASP A 909 -10.61 -19.56 43.33
C ASP A 909 -9.78 -19.86 42.07
N ILE A 910 -9.13 -18.83 41.50
CA ILE A 910 -8.13 -19.04 40.43
C ILE A 910 -6.97 -19.86 40.94
N LEU A 911 -6.38 -19.54 42.11
CA LEU A 911 -5.25 -20.28 42.67
C LEU A 911 -5.61 -21.73 43.01
N LYS A 912 -6.83 -21.99 43.46
CA LYS A 912 -7.31 -23.37 43.71
C LYS A 912 -7.24 -24.22 42.43
N LYS A 913 -7.64 -23.65 41.30
CA LYS A 913 -7.57 -24.33 39.97
C LYS A 913 -6.16 -24.56 39.49
N LEU A 914 -5.20 -23.70 39.90
CA LEU A 914 -3.81 -23.73 39.46
C LEU A 914 -2.91 -24.55 40.35
N LYS A 915 -3.40 -25.11 41.46
CA LYS A 915 -2.60 -25.75 42.52
C LYS A 915 -1.59 -26.75 42.00
N ASP A 916 -1.95 -27.61 41.04
CA ASP A 916 -1.13 -28.66 40.51
C ASP A 916 -0.44 -28.29 39.17
N GLN A 917 -0.63 -27.01 38.70
CA GLN A 917 -0.18 -26.56 37.39
C GLN A 917 0.98 -25.55 37.48
N VAL A 918 1.26 -25.02 38.66
CA VAL A 918 2.30 -24.02 38.89
C VAL A 918 3.26 -24.41 40.01
N PRO A 919 4.51 -23.89 39.98
CA PRO A 919 5.51 -24.22 41.02
C PRO A 919 5.02 -23.79 42.42
N GLN A 920 5.09 -24.74 43.37
CA GLN A 920 4.60 -24.61 44.74
C GLN A 920 5.16 -23.35 45.48
N PRO A 921 6.48 -23.02 45.37
CA PRO A 921 7.02 -21.87 46.08
C PRO A 921 6.39 -20.54 45.63
N GLU A 922 6.13 -20.41 44.35
CA GLU A 922 5.54 -19.18 43.80
C GLU A 922 4.04 -19.13 44.08
N LEU A 923 3.35 -20.26 44.02
CA LEU A 923 1.94 -20.37 44.40
C LEU A 923 1.74 -19.99 45.85
N SER A 924 2.61 -20.47 46.74
CA SER A 924 2.60 -20.16 48.17
C SER A 924 2.82 -18.69 48.43
N ARG A 925 3.79 -18.07 47.77
CA ARG A 925 4.04 -16.64 47.81
C ARG A 925 2.81 -15.83 47.45
N VAL A 926 2.21 -16.13 46.29
CA VAL A 926 1.04 -15.40 45.79
C VAL A 926 -0.18 -15.63 46.71
N ALA A 927 -0.41 -16.86 47.16
CA ALA A 927 -1.50 -17.19 48.08
C ALA A 927 -1.38 -16.38 49.38
N ALA A 928 -0.19 -16.28 49.96
CA ALA A 928 0.03 -15.49 51.17
C ALA A 928 -0.13 -13.97 50.97
N VAL A 929 0.12 -13.45 49.75
CA VAL A 929 -0.10 -12.05 49.43
C VAL A 929 -1.62 -11.75 49.30
N ILE A 930 -2.42 -12.69 48.79
CA ILE A 930 -3.88 -12.54 48.69
C ILE A 930 -4.56 -12.65 50.05
N ASP A 931 -4.26 -13.71 50.79
CA ASP A 931 -4.71 -13.93 52.18
C ASP A 931 -3.66 -14.79 52.90
N PRO A 932 -3.13 -14.35 54.07
CA PRO A 932 -2.16 -15.14 54.85
C PRO A 932 -2.62 -16.54 55.26
N LYS A 933 -3.92 -16.80 55.29
CA LYS A 933 -4.51 -18.10 55.60
C LYS A 933 -4.65 -19.01 54.38
N LEU A 934 -4.64 -18.48 53.21
CA LEU A 934 -4.91 -19.18 51.96
C LEU A 934 -3.91 -20.30 51.65
N PRO A 935 -2.59 -20.19 51.93
CA PRO A 935 -1.67 -21.33 51.76
C PRO A 935 -2.11 -22.58 52.55
N LYS A 936 -2.53 -22.37 53.80
CA LYS A 936 -3.01 -23.48 54.68
C LYS A 936 -4.34 -24.08 54.17
N GLU A 937 -5.25 -23.22 53.67
CA GLU A 937 -6.52 -23.67 53.06
C GLU A 937 -6.28 -24.45 51.78
N LEU A 938 -5.29 -24.10 51.00
CA LEU A 938 -4.87 -24.78 49.80
C LEU A 938 -4.06 -26.04 50.06
N GLY A 939 -3.61 -26.27 51.34
CA GLY A 939 -2.78 -27.39 51.70
C GLY A 939 -1.40 -27.34 51.07
N ILE A 940 -0.82 -26.16 50.89
CA ILE A 940 0.49 -25.92 50.30
C ILE A 940 1.44 -25.38 51.41
N PRO A 941 2.75 -25.57 51.31
CA PRO A 941 3.70 -25.05 52.28
C PRO A 941 3.58 -23.56 52.51
N GLU A 942 3.76 -23.10 53.71
CA GLU A 942 3.87 -21.66 53.95
C GLU A 942 5.12 -21.10 53.25
N PRO A 943 5.07 -19.85 52.74
CA PRO A 943 6.20 -19.28 52.02
C PRO A 943 7.42 -19.23 52.95
N THR A 944 8.50 -19.88 52.54
CA THR A 944 9.79 -19.72 53.23
C THR A 944 10.23 -18.26 53.05
N ALA A 945 10.48 -17.57 54.16
CA ALA A 945 11.03 -16.21 54.11
C ALA A 945 12.28 -16.23 53.20
N PRO A 946 12.42 -15.27 52.29
CA PRO A 946 13.65 -15.17 51.49
C PRO A 946 14.81 -15.10 52.47
N ASP A 947 15.85 -15.96 52.29
CA ASP A 947 17.08 -15.94 53.12
C ASP A 947 17.54 -14.49 53.14
N ALA A 948 17.42 -13.86 54.34
CA ALA A 948 17.96 -12.53 54.56
C ALA A 948 19.47 -12.64 54.29
N PRO A 949 20.08 -11.71 53.53
CA PRO A 949 21.52 -11.76 53.30
C PRO A 949 22.19 -11.83 54.70
N LYS A 950 22.91 -12.95 54.96
CA LYS A 950 23.62 -13.13 56.24
C LYS A 950 24.48 -11.89 56.45
N PRO A 951 24.31 -11.14 57.56
CA PRO A 951 25.15 -9.97 57.84
C PRO A 951 26.59 -10.45 57.81
N ASN A 952 27.42 -9.78 56.99
CA ASN A 952 28.85 -10.02 56.92
C ASN A 952 29.41 -10.07 58.33
N GLU A 953 29.71 -11.27 58.86
CA GLU A 953 30.45 -11.38 60.10
C GLU A 953 31.79 -10.64 59.91
N PRO A 954 32.14 -9.69 60.79
CA PRO A 954 33.42 -9.02 60.71
C PRO A 954 34.53 -10.02 60.95
N LYS A 955 35.38 -10.22 59.95
CA LYS A 955 36.56 -11.06 59.98
C LYS A 955 37.39 -10.59 61.19
N ARG A 956 37.42 -11.39 62.26
CA ARG A 956 38.33 -11.14 63.41
C ARG A 956 39.77 -11.03 62.91
N PRO A 957 40.51 -9.99 63.32
CA PRO A 957 41.90 -9.85 62.91
C PRO A 957 42.73 -11.03 63.52
N ARG A 958 43.44 -11.75 62.62
CA ARG A 958 44.41 -12.75 62.99
C ARG A 958 45.52 -12.02 63.81
N ARG A 959 45.61 -12.33 65.15
CA ARG A 959 46.77 -11.98 65.90
C ARG A 959 47.98 -12.76 65.35
N ARG A 960 49.07 -12.01 65.14
CA ARG A 960 50.39 -12.56 64.91
C ARG A 960 50.95 -13.14 66.20
#